data_a5704c86111cd7e4c203cecf191ebcba
#
_entry.id   a5704c86111cd7e4c203cecf191ebcba
#
_cell.length_a   1.000
_cell.length_b   1.000
_cell.length_c   1.000
_cell.angle_alpha   90.00
_cell.angle_beta   90.00
_cell.angle_gamma   90.00
#
_symmetry.space_group_name_H-M   'P 1'
#
loop_
_entity.id
_entity.type
_entity.pdbx_description
1 polymer ?
#
loop_
_entity_poly.entity_id
_entity_poly.type
_entity_poly.pdbx_seq_one_letter_code
_entity_poly.pdbx_strand_id
1 'polypeptide(L)'
;IYNVGLILSQVPVAQKDAVVAAMQKALDDVAQNGIPSDALNNALDQQEEAQQFGREEVFMGFTYAGDPLACVGRADVITGLRSDQAYFKALAAEWRDSPYQTIVVSGNGASQPTTYEPQLTAAELEQVKQDTEDFNAWLDQPDDPEVLARLPVLDLADFADDPFSMNQESETADGVTYYFNEDAGSEAPSFSFYFPVQIKNEDTALWCLLCEFLNDRMETAGISAYLGVTSGERHDDPDTLHPALSVGGSGEAGKAGEAVQALAEWLQNPPLDDAAALRTFLTERKSALRALYSDPYYYEYSMMLQASTQANRFMDSIPAGFVGSSMSYKDFIDKAVDNPDGDAALLGQMRSLLNSALQRTGVSAEFTGSRADYTAFRQAAAGVVSALPAGTGASSCEWMPQGWPSAIVVSSNTQDSNHVMLVGKFEQIPENMAAYNVLSSVLTAKYMLPELRDRRGAYGASLRFDANGVTMVSSGGVGVDQAVEVFRGAAAFVRTMSLAPSELAGFKVSAVNEFDMNAEWERASGLSLERAGRTQADYAAERAAILAVTEDDLKACADELERMVEQAALFAQTTKSAAQSVQYPFAARVDADTGKVTPLLKDGIPASSDTTPITRGEVAALLSDSLADQSAAEQPALARFT
;
A
#
# COMPACT_ATOMS: atom_id res chain seq x y z
N ILE A 1 -20.68 14.78 21.67
CA ILE A 1 -21.65 15.03 20.58
C ILE A 1 -21.18 14.18 19.40
N TYR A 2 -21.97 13.16 19.06
CA TYR A 2 -21.70 12.35 17.88
C TYR A 2 -22.43 12.99 16.69
N ASN A 3 -21.67 13.26 15.61
CA ASN A 3 -22.25 13.69 14.35
C ASN A 3 -22.26 12.49 13.41
N VAL A 4 -23.42 12.22 12.80
CA VAL A 4 -23.54 11.25 11.71
C VAL A 4 -23.54 12.02 10.41
N GLY A 5 -22.65 11.66 9.50
CA GLY A 5 -22.56 12.25 8.17
C GLY A 5 -22.76 11.20 7.09
N LEU A 6 -23.56 11.53 6.07
CA LEU A 6 -23.64 10.76 4.83
C LEU A 6 -22.88 11.52 3.75
N ILE A 7 -21.86 10.89 3.18
CA ILE A 7 -21.04 11.46 2.12
C ILE A 7 -21.39 10.75 0.82
N LEU A 8 -21.82 11.53 -0.17
CA LEU A 8 -22.03 11.03 -1.52
C LEU A 8 -21.07 11.76 -2.47
N SER A 9 -20.26 11.01 -3.16
CA SER A 9 -19.35 11.51 -4.17
C SER A 9 -19.96 11.41 -5.57
N GLN A 10 -19.47 12.25 -6.49
CA GLN A 10 -19.83 12.23 -7.92
C GLN A 10 -21.32 12.51 -8.25
N VAL A 11 -22.00 13.20 -7.37
CA VAL A 11 -23.37 13.65 -7.60
C VAL A 11 -23.37 14.98 -8.34
N PRO A 12 -24.06 15.13 -9.50
CA PRO A 12 -24.22 16.43 -10.14
C PRO A 12 -24.89 17.43 -9.17
N VAL A 13 -24.34 18.64 -9.05
CA VAL A 13 -24.85 19.67 -8.13
C VAL A 13 -26.34 19.93 -8.36
N ALA A 14 -26.82 19.86 -9.60
CA ALA A 14 -28.22 20.01 -9.94
C ALA A 14 -29.14 18.93 -9.34
N GLN A 15 -28.61 17.81 -8.90
CA GLN A 15 -29.35 16.70 -8.28
C GLN A 15 -29.32 16.74 -6.74
N LYS A 16 -28.67 17.74 -6.14
CA LYS A 16 -28.53 17.86 -4.68
C LYS A 16 -29.87 17.65 -3.94
N ASP A 17 -30.90 18.37 -4.35
CA ASP A 17 -32.20 18.32 -3.65
C ASP A 17 -32.89 16.94 -3.82
N ALA A 18 -32.72 16.30 -4.97
CA ALA A 18 -33.23 14.94 -5.22
C ALA A 18 -32.50 13.90 -4.33
N VAL A 19 -31.19 14.05 -4.12
CA VAL A 19 -30.41 13.18 -3.23
C VAL A 19 -30.89 13.37 -1.78
N VAL A 20 -30.98 14.61 -1.30
CA VAL A 20 -31.49 14.90 0.05
C VAL A 20 -32.90 14.31 0.26
N ALA A 21 -33.79 14.46 -0.73
CA ALA A 21 -35.11 13.87 -0.66
C ALA A 21 -35.08 12.33 -0.63
N ALA A 22 -34.19 11.70 -1.38
CA ALA A 22 -34.01 10.24 -1.37
C ALA A 22 -33.51 9.75 -0.01
N MET A 23 -32.55 10.45 0.61
CA MET A 23 -32.05 10.15 1.96
C MET A 23 -33.14 10.27 3.01
N GLN A 24 -33.94 11.36 2.99
CA GLN A 24 -35.07 11.55 3.90
C GLN A 24 -36.11 10.44 3.73
N LYS A 25 -36.41 10.06 2.49
CA LYS A 25 -37.31 8.95 2.20
C LYS A 25 -36.78 7.61 2.73
N ALA A 26 -35.47 7.35 2.62
CA ALA A 26 -34.87 6.13 3.15
C ALA A 26 -35.00 6.07 4.68
N LEU A 27 -34.76 7.20 5.37
CA LEU A 27 -34.93 7.29 6.82
C LEU A 27 -36.42 7.11 7.22
N ASP A 28 -37.36 7.68 6.46
CA ASP A 28 -38.80 7.46 6.65
C ASP A 28 -39.19 5.99 6.51
N ASP A 29 -38.66 5.33 5.50
CA ASP A 29 -38.92 3.91 5.25
C ASP A 29 -38.40 3.02 6.38
N VAL A 30 -37.17 3.23 6.84
CA VAL A 30 -36.61 2.50 7.98
C VAL A 30 -37.40 2.81 9.27
N ALA A 31 -37.78 4.07 9.52
CA ALA A 31 -38.54 4.45 10.69
C ALA A 31 -39.92 3.77 10.75
N GLN A 32 -40.55 3.56 9.59
CA GLN A 32 -41.85 2.91 9.49
C GLN A 32 -41.74 1.37 9.45
N ASN A 33 -40.91 0.85 8.60
CA ASN A 33 -40.86 -0.57 8.25
C ASN A 33 -39.75 -1.34 8.96
N GLY A 34 -38.69 -0.67 9.42
CA GLY A 34 -37.48 -1.26 9.95
C GLY A 34 -36.50 -1.63 8.84
N ILE A 35 -35.41 -2.28 9.21
CA ILE A 35 -34.39 -2.79 8.29
C ILE A 35 -34.77 -4.23 7.87
N PRO A 36 -34.71 -4.59 6.59
CA PRO A 36 -34.90 -5.97 6.16
C PRO A 36 -33.97 -6.91 6.94
N SER A 37 -34.53 -8.03 7.42
CA SER A 37 -33.81 -8.93 8.34
C SER A 37 -32.49 -9.44 7.77
N ASP A 38 -32.46 -9.76 6.47
CA ASP A 38 -31.24 -10.24 5.81
C ASP A 38 -30.18 -9.16 5.74
N ALA A 39 -30.55 -7.91 5.41
CA ALA A 39 -29.62 -6.78 5.39
C ALA A 39 -29.09 -6.44 6.80
N LEU A 40 -29.96 -6.50 7.81
CA LEU A 40 -29.56 -6.28 9.19
C LEU A 40 -28.60 -7.37 9.69
N ASN A 41 -28.92 -8.63 9.44
CA ASN A 41 -28.07 -9.74 9.86
C ASN A 41 -26.70 -9.66 9.16
N ASN A 42 -26.64 -9.45 7.85
CA ASN A 42 -25.37 -9.31 7.14
C ASN A 42 -24.51 -8.18 7.71
N ALA A 43 -25.11 -7.01 8.01
CA ALA A 43 -24.37 -5.89 8.61
C ALA A 43 -23.88 -6.21 10.04
N LEU A 44 -24.66 -6.94 10.82
CA LEU A 44 -24.29 -7.33 12.18
C LEU A 44 -23.26 -8.47 12.17
N ASP A 45 -23.32 -9.39 11.21
CA ASP A 45 -22.30 -10.43 11.01
C ASP A 45 -20.94 -9.80 10.68
N GLN A 46 -20.90 -8.82 9.78
CA GLN A 46 -19.68 -8.06 9.48
C GLN A 46 -19.14 -7.31 10.72
N GLN A 47 -20.02 -6.77 11.55
CA GLN A 47 -19.61 -6.11 12.80
C GLN A 47 -19.10 -7.12 13.85
N GLU A 48 -19.65 -8.31 13.89
CA GLU A 48 -19.21 -9.38 14.77
C GLU A 48 -17.84 -9.93 14.38
N GLU A 49 -17.62 -10.12 13.07
CA GLU A 49 -16.32 -10.50 12.50
C GLU A 49 -15.24 -9.42 12.71
N ALA A 50 -15.60 -8.14 12.61
CA ALA A 50 -14.70 -7.01 12.81
C ALA A 50 -14.33 -6.78 14.29
N GLN A 51 -15.04 -7.41 15.22
CA GLN A 51 -14.78 -7.27 16.66
C GLN A 51 -13.65 -8.17 17.16
N GLN A 52 -12.46 -8.05 16.60
CA GLN A 52 -11.27 -8.55 17.25
C GLN A 52 -10.92 -7.63 18.43
N PHE A 53 -10.77 -8.23 19.61
CA PHE A 53 -10.34 -7.54 20.82
C PHE A 53 -8.92 -7.00 20.62
N GLY A 54 -8.78 -5.68 20.55
CA GLY A 54 -7.50 -5.01 20.37
C GLY A 54 -7.21 -3.95 21.44
N ARG A 55 -5.96 -3.47 21.46
CA ARG A 55 -5.56 -2.37 22.36
C ARG A 55 -6.37 -1.10 22.10
N GLU A 56 -6.86 -0.94 20.88
CA GLU A 56 -7.59 0.24 20.43
C GLU A 56 -8.96 0.34 21.10
N GLU A 57 -9.71 -0.75 21.24
CA GLU A 57 -11.00 -0.78 21.91
C GLU A 57 -10.88 -0.43 23.41
N VAL A 58 -9.83 -0.90 24.07
CA VAL A 58 -9.53 -0.55 25.46
C VAL A 58 -9.19 0.93 25.59
N PHE A 59 -8.36 1.45 24.69
CA PHE A 59 -8.01 2.87 24.64
C PHE A 59 -9.22 3.75 24.35
N MET A 60 -10.05 3.37 23.41
CA MET A 60 -11.30 4.06 23.05
C MET A 60 -12.29 4.05 24.22
N GLY A 61 -12.46 2.91 24.89
CA GLY A 61 -13.29 2.78 26.08
C GLY A 61 -12.84 3.72 27.19
N PHE A 62 -11.55 3.76 27.48
CA PHE A 62 -10.97 4.67 28.47
C PHE A 62 -11.14 6.14 28.07
N THR A 63 -10.84 6.48 26.82
CA THR A 63 -10.82 7.87 26.35
C THR A 63 -12.23 8.47 26.28
N TYR A 64 -13.22 7.72 25.80
CA TYR A 64 -14.55 8.25 25.53
C TYR A 64 -15.58 7.94 26.61
N ALA A 65 -15.43 6.86 27.35
CA ALA A 65 -16.37 6.45 28.40
C ALA A 65 -15.76 6.50 29.82
N GLY A 66 -14.45 6.71 29.95
CA GLY A 66 -13.75 6.64 31.24
C GLY A 66 -13.68 5.21 31.83
N ASP A 67 -14.10 4.21 31.05
CA ASP A 67 -14.06 2.80 31.40
C ASP A 67 -13.34 2.02 30.27
N PRO A 68 -12.17 1.45 30.53
CA PRO A 68 -11.42 0.70 29.53
C PRO A 68 -12.18 -0.50 28.93
N LEU A 69 -13.20 -1.00 29.63
CA LEU A 69 -14.00 -2.12 29.19
C LEU A 69 -15.31 -1.72 28.48
N ALA A 70 -15.62 -0.43 28.39
CA ALA A 70 -16.87 0.06 27.79
C ALA A 70 -17.03 -0.31 26.30
N CYS A 71 -15.91 -0.52 25.61
CA CYS A 71 -15.91 -0.93 24.19
C CYS A 71 -15.68 -2.45 24.02
N VAL A 72 -15.51 -3.18 25.11
CA VAL A 72 -15.27 -4.63 25.14
C VAL A 72 -16.58 -5.37 25.41
N GLY A 73 -16.77 -6.55 24.81
CA GLY A 73 -17.94 -7.39 25.11
C GLY A 73 -19.20 -7.00 24.33
N ARG A 74 -19.06 -6.49 23.12
CA ARG A 74 -20.20 -6.08 22.27
C ARG A 74 -21.01 -7.24 21.68
N ALA A 75 -20.54 -8.48 21.82
CA ALA A 75 -21.25 -9.66 21.29
C ALA A 75 -22.71 -9.76 21.81
N ASP A 76 -22.91 -9.51 23.10
CA ASP A 76 -24.26 -9.48 23.70
C ASP A 76 -25.12 -8.35 23.12
N VAL A 77 -24.52 -7.20 22.83
CA VAL A 77 -25.19 -6.06 22.21
C VAL A 77 -25.58 -6.40 20.79
N ILE A 78 -24.68 -6.96 19.99
CA ILE A 78 -24.95 -7.37 18.59
C ILE A 78 -26.06 -8.43 18.57
N THR A 79 -25.98 -9.44 19.44
CA THR A 79 -27.02 -10.46 19.58
C THR A 79 -28.37 -9.85 19.90
N GLY A 80 -28.40 -8.86 20.81
CA GLY A 80 -29.63 -8.11 21.14
C GLY A 80 -30.19 -7.33 19.95
N LEU A 81 -29.32 -6.66 19.19
CA LEU A 81 -29.70 -5.83 18.03
C LEU A 81 -30.31 -6.65 16.89
N ARG A 82 -29.93 -7.93 16.70
CA ARG A 82 -30.50 -8.80 15.66
C ARG A 82 -32.03 -8.90 15.72
N SER A 83 -32.61 -8.80 16.90
CA SER A 83 -34.06 -8.90 17.11
C SER A 83 -34.74 -7.56 17.44
N ASP A 84 -33.97 -6.48 17.65
CA ASP A 84 -34.51 -5.19 18.12
C ASP A 84 -34.79 -4.22 16.97
N GLN A 85 -35.78 -4.55 16.14
CA GLN A 85 -36.26 -3.64 15.08
C GLN A 85 -36.82 -2.32 15.64
N ALA A 86 -37.28 -2.30 16.90
CA ALA A 86 -37.79 -1.08 17.51
C ALA A 86 -36.67 -0.05 17.74
N TYR A 87 -35.49 -0.49 18.10
CA TYR A 87 -34.31 0.35 18.24
C TYR A 87 -33.98 1.07 16.92
N PHE A 88 -33.89 0.32 15.82
CA PHE A 88 -33.54 0.89 14.51
C PHE A 88 -34.62 1.84 13.97
N LYS A 89 -35.89 1.53 14.20
CA LYS A 89 -36.99 2.43 13.85
C LYS A 89 -36.90 3.74 14.63
N ALA A 90 -36.65 3.68 15.92
CA ALA A 90 -36.51 4.86 16.77
C ALA A 90 -35.31 5.70 16.37
N LEU A 91 -34.16 5.06 16.10
CA LEU A 91 -32.93 5.74 15.66
C LEU A 91 -33.11 6.44 14.30
N ALA A 92 -33.75 5.77 13.34
CA ALA A 92 -34.05 6.37 12.03
C ALA A 92 -34.99 7.57 12.13
N ALA A 93 -35.99 7.48 13.01
CA ALA A 93 -36.91 8.60 13.28
C ALA A 93 -36.17 9.78 13.95
N GLU A 94 -35.30 9.52 14.89
CA GLU A 94 -34.47 10.54 15.53
C GLU A 94 -33.56 11.24 14.51
N TRP A 95 -32.86 10.50 13.65
CA TRP A 95 -32.01 11.08 12.61
C TRP A 95 -32.79 11.88 11.58
N ARG A 96 -33.97 11.39 11.15
CA ARG A 96 -34.88 12.10 10.24
C ARG A 96 -35.31 13.46 10.80
N ASP A 97 -35.65 13.50 12.10
CA ASP A 97 -36.20 14.69 12.76
C ASP A 97 -35.10 15.60 13.32
N SER A 98 -33.83 15.16 13.29
CA SER A 98 -32.68 15.95 13.75
C SER A 98 -32.35 17.09 12.77
N PRO A 99 -31.91 18.25 13.26
CA PRO A 99 -31.41 19.30 12.40
C PRO A 99 -30.14 18.83 11.67
N TYR A 100 -30.11 19.04 10.36
CA TYR A 100 -28.97 18.68 9.53
C TYR A 100 -28.47 19.85 8.70
N GLN A 101 -27.22 19.77 8.28
CA GLN A 101 -26.60 20.69 7.32
C GLN A 101 -26.21 19.92 6.06
N THR A 102 -26.48 20.52 4.91
CA THR A 102 -26.02 19.99 3.63
C THR A 102 -24.81 20.79 3.19
N ILE A 103 -23.65 20.13 3.09
CA ILE A 103 -22.42 20.72 2.55
C ILE A 103 -22.25 20.19 1.12
N VAL A 104 -22.15 21.08 0.16
CA VAL A 104 -21.88 20.75 -1.24
C VAL A 104 -20.47 21.19 -1.58
N VAL A 105 -19.61 20.23 -1.85
CA VAL A 105 -18.26 20.49 -2.35
C VAL A 105 -18.29 20.27 -3.86
N SER A 106 -18.14 21.33 -4.62
CA SER A 106 -18.10 21.26 -6.10
C SER A 106 -16.80 21.83 -6.61
N GLY A 107 -16.10 21.07 -7.44
CA GLY A 107 -14.93 21.55 -8.15
C GLY A 107 -15.35 22.35 -9.39
N ASN A 108 -15.50 23.66 -9.27
CA ASN A 108 -15.81 24.53 -10.43
C ASN A 108 -14.56 25.11 -11.10
N GLY A 109 -13.40 24.53 -10.90
CA GLY A 109 -12.17 24.91 -11.62
C GLY A 109 -11.60 26.30 -11.32
N ALA A 110 -12.22 27.07 -10.45
CA ALA A 110 -11.77 28.39 -10.03
C ALA A 110 -11.58 28.44 -8.51
N SER A 111 -10.68 27.60 -7.99
CA SER A 111 -10.07 27.87 -6.70
C SER A 111 -9.21 29.11 -6.89
N GLN A 112 -9.75 30.27 -6.54
CA GLN A 112 -8.88 31.39 -6.20
C GLN A 112 -8.24 30.99 -4.87
N PRO A 113 -6.92 30.82 -4.78
CA PRO A 113 -6.29 30.71 -3.49
C PRO A 113 -6.64 31.99 -2.73
N THR A 114 -7.46 31.87 -1.72
CA THR A 114 -7.58 32.91 -0.72
C THR A 114 -6.28 32.86 0.07
N THR A 115 -5.25 33.51 -0.45
CA THR A 115 -4.08 33.85 0.35
C THR A 115 -4.59 34.83 1.42
N TYR A 116 -4.86 34.27 2.59
CA TYR A 116 -5.02 35.10 3.79
C TYR A 116 -3.62 35.59 4.12
N GLU A 117 -3.29 36.79 3.64
CA GLU A 117 -2.13 37.53 4.15
C GLU A 117 -2.58 38.26 5.42
N PRO A 118 -2.16 37.78 6.61
CA PRO A 118 -2.44 38.52 7.84
C PRO A 118 -1.81 39.90 7.71
N GLN A 119 -2.62 40.94 7.83
CA GLN A 119 -2.12 42.31 7.83
C GLN A 119 -1.50 42.60 9.20
N LEU A 120 -0.26 42.17 9.39
CA LEU A 120 0.51 42.48 10.58
C LEU A 120 1.05 43.90 10.50
N THR A 121 0.96 44.61 11.60
CA THR A 121 1.69 45.85 11.76
C THR A 121 3.19 45.59 11.83
N ALA A 122 4.01 46.60 11.58
CA ALA A 122 5.46 46.46 11.68
C ALA A 122 5.91 45.98 13.08
N ALA A 123 5.21 46.39 14.14
CA ALA A 123 5.48 45.94 15.50
C ALA A 123 5.14 44.48 15.73
N GLU A 124 3.99 43.99 15.20
CA GLU A 124 3.60 42.60 15.29
C GLU A 124 4.54 41.70 14.48
N LEU A 125 4.99 42.16 13.30
CA LEU A 125 5.96 41.41 12.50
C LEU A 125 7.31 41.27 13.22
N GLU A 126 7.76 42.34 13.90
CA GLU A 126 9.01 42.32 14.68
C GLU A 126 8.86 41.38 15.90
N GLN A 127 7.69 41.39 16.56
CA GLN A 127 7.41 40.45 17.66
C GLN A 127 7.43 39.01 17.17
N VAL A 128 6.80 38.66 16.03
CA VAL A 128 6.82 37.31 15.45
C VAL A 128 8.26 36.87 15.16
N LYS A 129 9.12 37.76 14.65
CA LYS A 129 10.53 37.43 14.43
C LYS A 129 11.24 37.11 15.74
N GLN A 130 11.06 37.96 16.75
CA GLN A 130 11.67 37.75 18.07
C GLN A 130 11.19 36.45 18.71
N ASP A 131 9.87 36.17 18.67
CA ASP A 131 9.30 34.96 19.18
C ASP A 131 9.84 33.71 18.45
N THR A 132 10.07 33.82 17.13
CA THR A 132 10.69 32.76 16.33
C THR A 132 12.15 32.51 16.70
N GLU A 133 12.92 33.60 16.91
CA GLU A 133 14.32 33.51 17.37
C GLU A 133 14.40 32.88 18.76
N ASP A 134 13.55 33.32 19.69
CA ASP A 134 13.48 32.78 21.05
C ASP A 134 13.05 31.31 21.07
N PHE A 135 12.10 30.93 20.22
CA PHE A 135 11.66 29.56 20.05
C PHE A 135 12.78 28.66 19.49
N ASN A 136 13.48 29.10 18.46
CA ASN A 136 14.63 28.36 17.91
C ASN A 136 15.76 28.21 18.93
N ALA A 137 16.04 29.30 19.71
CA ALA A 137 17.03 29.25 20.77
C ALA A 137 16.62 28.26 21.90
N TRP A 138 15.31 28.12 22.16
CA TRP A 138 14.78 27.13 23.11
C TRP A 138 14.89 25.71 22.56
N LEU A 139 14.62 25.49 21.26
CA LEU A 139 14.76 24.17 20.61
C LEU A 139 16.22 23.68 20.62
N ASP A 140 17.18 24.62 20.52
CA ASP A 140 18.62 24.28 20.54
C ASP A 140 19.15 24.00 21.96
N GLN A 141 18.33 24.21 23.01
CA GLN A 141 18.75 23.90 24.36
C GLN A 141 18.71 22.37 24.60
N PRO A 142 19.76 21.79 25.19
CA PRO A 142 19.73 20.40 25.59
C PRO A 142 18.66 20.17 26.66
N ASP A 143 17.94 19.09 26.55
CA ASP A 143 16.97 18.68 27.57
C ASP A 143 17.64 18.48 28.94
N ASP A 144 16.87 18.75 29.99
CA ASP A 144 17.34 18.55 31.36
C ASP A 144 17.63 17.04 31.62
N PRO A 145 18.89 16.69 31.94
CA PRO A 145 19.25 15.30 32.18
C PRO A 145 18.45 14.63 33.32
N GLU A 146 17.97 15.40 34.32
CA GLU A 146 17.15 14.86 35.39
C GLU A 146 15.74 14.52 34.92
N VAL A 147 15.22 15.25 33.93
CA VAL A 147 13.93 14.97 33.30
C VAL A 147 14.05 13.76 32.38
N LEU A 148 15.09 13.72 31.54
CA LEU A 148 15.38 12.59 30.66
C LEU A 148 15.55 11.28 31.43
N ALA A 149 16.23 11.32 32.60
CA ALA A 149 16.43 10.14 33.45
C ALA A 149 15.12 9.54 34.04
N ARG A 150 13.99 10.27 33.93
CA ARG A 150 12.67 9.75 34.37
C ARG A 150 11.90 9.04 33.27
N LEU A 151 12.33 9.20 32.03
CA LEU A 151 11.68 8.49 30.91
C LEU A 151 12.02 7.01 31.00
N PRO A 152 11.04 6.11 30.82
CA PRO A 152 11.32 4.70 30.70
C PRO A 152 12.13 4.48 29.41
N VAL A 153 13.32 3.95 29.56
CA VAL A 153 14.23 3.62 28.45
C VAL A 153 14.31 2.10 28.35
N LEU A 154 14.03 1.56 27.17
CA LEU A 154 14.31 0.16 26.88
C LEU A 154 15.81 -0.02 26.74
N ASP A 155 16.36 -1.05 27.38
CA ASP A 155 17.77 -1.43 27.26
C ASP A 155 17.93 -2.54 26.21
N LEU A 156 19.11 -2.62 25.61
CA LEU A 156 19.45 -3.74 24.71
C LEU A 156 19.31 -5.10 25.38
N ALA A 157 19.46 -5.16 26.70
CA ALA A 157 19.26 -6.38 27.47
C ALA A 157 17.79 -6.86 27.46
N ASP A 158 16.83 -5.96 27.27
CA ASP A 158 15.42 -6.32 27.17
C ASP A 158 15.10 -7.06 25.85
N PHE A 159 16.00 -6.97 24.87
CA PHE A 159 15.94 -7.63 23.56
C PHE A 159 16.94 -8.78 23.40
N ALA A 160 17.60 -9.19 24.48
CA ALA A 160 18.63 -10.23 24.41
C ALA A 160 18.07 -11.61 24.02
N ASP A 161 16.83 -11.90 24.43
CA ASP A 161 16.15 -13.12 24.05
C ASP A 161 15.41 -12.92 22.72
N ASP A 162 15.42 -13.93 21.86
CA ASP A 162 14.58 -13.94 20.65
C ASP A 162 13.12 -14.26 21.06
N PRO A 163 12.22 -13.29 21.06
CA PRO A 163 10.84 -13.51 21.48
C PRO A 163 10.03 -14.23 20.40
N PHE A 164 10.59 -14.35 19.19
CA PHE A 164 9.88 -14.74 18.01
C PHE A 164 10.18 -16.18 17.62
N SER A 165 9.18 -17.04 17.69
CA SER A 165 9.24 -18.40 17.16
C SER A 165 8.13 -18.59 16.13
N MET A 166 8.50 -18.80 14.88
CA MET A 166 7.59 -19.30 13.87
C MET A 166 7.49 -20.82 14.01
N ASN A 167 6.42 -21.32 14.59
CA ASN A 167 6.11 -22.75 14.61
C ASN A 167 5.57 -23.16 13.24
N GLN A 168 6.45 -23.16 12.24
CA GLN A 168 6.09 -23.53 10.88
C GLN A 168 6.56 -24.94 10.56
N GLU A 169 5.71 -25.66 9.88
CA GLU A 169 5.99 -27.01 9.35
C GLU A 169 5.64 -27.03 7.87
N SER A 170 6.37 -27.82 7.10
CA SER A 170 6.02 -28.10 5.71
C SER A 170 5.93 -29.60 5.48
N GLU A 171 5.03 -30.00 4.61
CA GLU A 171 4.93 -31.39 4.13
C GLU A 171 4.44 -31.41 2.68
N THR A 172 4.85 -32.40 1.92
CA THR A 172 4.28 -32.66 0.60
C THR A 172 3.46 -33.95 0.65
N ALA A 173 2.17 -33.82 0.39
CA ALA A 173 1.24 -34.94 0.36
C ALA A 173 0.20 -34.74 -0.75
N ASP A 174 -0.21 -35.86 -1.40
CA ASP A 174 -1.24 -35.86 -2.45
C ASP A 174 -0.94 -34.90 -3.63
N GLY A 175 0.33 -34.56 -3.85
CA GLY A 175 0.79 -33.67 -4.91
C GLY A 175 0.68 -32.18 -4.55
N VAL A 176 0.38 -31.84 -3.30
CA VAL A 176 0.33 -30.49 -2.75
C VAL A 176 1.44 -30.31 -1.73
N THR A 177 2.14 -29.18 -1.78
CA THR A 177 3.05 -28.77 -0.71
C THR A 177 2.29 -27.89 0.27
N TYR A 178 2.14 -28.37 1.51
CA TYR A 178 1.46 -27.67 2.58
C TYR A 178 2.49 -26.96 3.46
N TYR A 179 2.20 -25.71 3.79
CA TYR A 179 2.91 -24.92 4.80
C TYR A 179 1.93 -24.64 5.93
N PHE A 180 2.30 -25.02 7.13
CA PHE A 180 1.48 -24.84 8.31
C PHE A 180 2.17 -23.91 9.31
N ASN A 181 1.48 -22.85 9.69
CA ASN A 181 1.89 -21.92 10.74
C ASN A 181 0.96 -22.14 11.94
N GLU A 182 1.49 -22.70 13.03
CA GLU A 182 0.68 -23.03 14.20
C GLU A 182 0.35 -21.77 15.03
N ASP A 183 -0.92 -21.43 15.09
CA ASP A 183 -1.50 -20.43 15.98
C ASP A 183 -2.67 -21.05 16.73
N ALA A 184 -2.35 -21.61 17.91
CA ALA A 184 -3.34 -22.34 18.72
C ALA A 184 -4.45 -21.42 19.29
N GLY A 185 -4.22 -20.12 19.31
CA GLY A 185 -5.17 -19.12 19.80
C GLY A 185 -5.99 -18.44 18.71
N SER A 186 -5.80 -18.79 17.45
CA SER A 186 -6.50 -18.15 16.34
C SER A 186 -7.99 -18.45 16.37
N GLU A 187 -8.80 -17.40 16.47
CA GLU A 187 -10.25 -17.47 16.35
C GLU A 187 -10.72 -17.45 14.88
N ALA A 188 -9.87 -16.96 13.98
CA ALA A 188 -10.11 -16.85 12.56
C ALA A 188 -8.97 -17.49 11.76
N PRO A 189 -8.89 -18.83 11.67
CA PRO A 189 -7.87 -19.49 10.88
C PRO A 189 -7.95 -19.05 9.42
N SER A 190 -6.78 -18.85 8.81
CA SER A 190 -6.65 -18.39 7.43
C SER A 190 -5.93 -19.42 6.56
N PHE A 191 -6.23 -19.39 5.28
CA PHE A 191 -5.59 -20.27 4.30
C PHE A 191 -5.42 -19.60 2.95
N SER A 192 -4.43 -20.07 2.19
CA SER A 192 -4.20 -19.65 0.81
C SER A 192 -3.71 -20.82 -0.03
N PHE A 193 -4.24 -20.93 -1.24
CA PHE A 193 -3.76 -21.82 -2.29
C PHE A 193 -2.99 -21.00 -3.32
N TYR A 194 -1.89 -21.53 -3.82
CA TYR A 194 -1.08 -20.91 -4.88
C TYR A 194 -1.04 -21.85 -6.07
N PHE A 195 -1.66 -21.42 -7.16
CA PHE A 195 -1.70 -22.15 -8.42
C PHE A 195 -0.69 -21.54 -9.38
N PRO A 196 0.37 -22.27 -9.80
CA PRO A 196 1.33 -21.75 -10.76
C PRO A 196 0.65 -21.28 -12.05
N VAL A 197 0.97 -20.07 -12.51
CA VAL A 197 0.40 -19.51 -13.74
C VAL A 197 1.48 -19.01 -14.70
N GLN A 198 1.14 -18.93 -15.97
CA GLN A 198 1.95 -18.30 -17.00
C GLN A 198 1.33 -16.95 -17.34
N ILE A 199 2.09 -15.87 -17.13
CA ILE A 199 1.65 -14.51 -17.41
C ILE A 199 2.30 -14.03 -18.70
N LYS A 200 1.47 -13.57 -19.63
CA LYS A 200 1.90 -12.88 -20.84
C LYS A 200 1.48 -11.42 -20.78
N ASN A 201 2.20 -10.58 -21.52
CA ASN A 201 1.90 -9.15 -21.60
C ASN A 201 0.43 -8.85 -21.94
N GLU A 202 -0.09 -9.54 -22.95
CA GLU A 202 -1.46 -9.33 -23.42
C GLU A 202 -2.54 -9.72 -22.40
N ASP A 203 -2.22 -10.60 -21.44
CA ASP A 203 -3.18 -11.16 -20.48
C ASP A 203 -3.20 -10.38 -19.15
N THR A 204 -2.23 -9.51 -18.88
CA THR A 204 -2.06 -8.87 -17.57
C THR A 204 -3.30 -8.08 -17.13
N ALA A 205 -3.85 -7.25 -18.03
CA ALA A 205 -5.06 -6.47 -17.72
C ALA A 205 -6.29 -7.38 -17.49
N LEU A 206 -6.34 -8.51 -18.19
CA LEU A 206 -7.42 -9.49 -18.01
C LEU A 206 -7.29 -10.22 -16.66
N TRP A 207 -6.06 -10.53 -16.21
CA TRP A 207 -5.81 -11.05 -14.86
C TRP A 207 -6.29 -10.07 -13.77
N CYS A 208 -5.99 -8.78 -13.93
CA CYS A 208 -6.45 -7.74 -13.00
C CYS A 208 -7.98 -7.73 -12.94
N LEU A 209 -8.64 -7.64 -14.10
CA LEU A 209 -10.10 -7.61 -14.17
C LEU A 209 -10.73 -8.88 -13.57
N LEU A 210 -10.17 -10.07 -13.87
CA LEU A 210 -10.67 -11.34 -13.34
C LEU A 210 -10.65 -11.33 -11.81
N CYS A 211 -9.51 -11.01 -11.20
CA CYS A 211 -9.36 -11.02 -9.76
C CYS A 211 -10.27 -9.98 -9.09
N GLU A 212 -10.26 -8.75 -9.58
CA GLU A 212 -11.07 -7.68 -9.01
C GLU A 212 -12.58 -7.94 -9.14
N PHE A 213 -13.04 -8.41 -10.29
CA PHE A 213 -14.46 -8.73 -10.51
C PHE A 213 -14.91 -9.91 -9.65
N LEU A 214 -14.10 -10.95 -9.53
CA LEU A 214 -14.47 -12.10 -8.70
C LEU A 214 -14.43 -11.75 -7.20
N ASN A 215 -13.50 -10.91 -6.75
CA ASN A 215 -13.47 -10.42 -5.37
C ASN A 215 -14.73 -9.62 -5.04
N ASP A 216 -15.15 -8.71 -5.91
CA ASP A 216 -16.40 -7.96 -5.77
C ASP A 216 -17.63 -8.89 -5.70
N ARG A 217 -17.63 -9.97 -6.47
CA ARG A 217 -18.72 -10.96 -6.44
C ARG A 217 -18.69 -11.82 -5.19
N MET A 218 -17.54 -12.19 -4.66
CA MET A 218 -17.40 -12.89 -3.38
C MET A 218 -17.87 -12.04 -2.22
N GLU A 219 -17.45 -10.79 -2.17
CA GLU A 219 -17.90 -9.82 -1.16
C GLU A 219 -19.44 -9.66 -1.19
N THR A 220 -20.01 -9.50 -2.38
CA THR A 220 -21.48 -9.41 -2.57
C THR A 220 -22.20 -10.68 -2.08
N ALA A 221 -21.57 -11.84 -2.22
CA ALA A 221 -22.10 -13.14 -1.78
C ALA A 221 -21.85 -13.42 -0.29
N GLY A 222 -21.14 -12.54 0.42
CA GLY A 222 -20.77 -12.74 1.83
C GLY A 222 -19.73 -13.83 2.04
N ILE A 223 -18.85 -14.06 1.05
CA ILE A 223 -17.77 -15.05 1.13
C ILE A 223 -16.50 -14.33 1.56
N SER A 224 -15.96 -14.67 2.73
CA SER A 224 -14.69 -14.16 3.26
C SER A 224 -13.51 -14.83 2.57
N ALA A 225 -13.27 -14.44 1.32
CA ALA A 225 -12.20 -14.99 0.49
C ALA A 225 -11.69 -13.95 -0.51
N TYR A 226 -10.54 -14.23 -1.11
CA TYR A 226 -9.94 -13.36 -2.11
C TYR A 226 -9.22 -14.15 -3.21
N LEU A 227 -9.13 -13.52 -4.38
CA LEU A 227 -8.26 -13.95 -5.48
C LEU A 227 -7.26 -12.83 -5.78
N GLY A 228 -6.03 -13.23 -6.08
CA GLY A 228 -4.98 -12.30 -6.50
C GLY A 228 -3.91 -13.02 -7.30
N VAL A 229 -3.15 -12.29 -8.09
CA VAL A 229 -1.94 -12.82 -8.70
C VAL A 229 -0.75 -12.34 -7.90
N THR A 230 0.07 -13.27 -7.43
CA THR A 230 1.31 -12.96 -6.70
C THR A 230 2.52 -13.17 -7.60
N SER A 231 3.59 -12.41 -7.37
CA SER A 231 4.89 -12.61 -8.03
C SER A 231 5.59 -13.90 -7.63
N GLY A 232 5.25 -14.46 -6.46
CA GLY A 232 5.95 -15.60 -5.88
C GLY A 232 7.42 -15.30 -5.57
N GLU A 233 7.73 -14.05 -5.19
CA GLU A 233 9.09 -13.62 -4.85
C GLU A 233 9.69 -14.52 -3.76
N ARG A 234 10.95 -14.88 -3.95
CA ARG A 234 11.72 -15.64 -2.98
C ARG A 234 12.92 -14.82 -2.52
N HIS A 235 13.17 -14.82 -1.24
CA HIS A 235 14.31 -14.10 -0.65
C HIS A 235 15.66 -14.66 -1.12
N ASP A 236 15.72 -15.97 -1.38
CA ASP A 236 16.91 -16.66 -1.91
C ASP A 236 17.02 -16.57 -3.45
N ASP A 237 16.00 -16.04 -4.15
CA ASP A 237 16.00 -15.83 -5.61
C ASP A 237 15.11 -14.62 -5.98
N PRO A 238 15.52 -13.39 -5.60
CA PRO A 238 14.69 -12.19 -5.76
C PRO A 238 14.56 -11.71 -7.22
N ASP A 239 15.38 -12.22 -8.13
CA ASP A 239 15.37 -11.81 -9.54
C ASP A 239 14.47 -12.70 -10.42
N THR A 240 13.98 -13.82 -9.90
CA THR A 240 13.12 -14.74 -10.65
C THR A 240 11.67 -14.61 -10.20
N LEU A 241 10.77 -14.33 -11.16
CA LEU A 241 9.34 -14.33 -10.90
C LEU A 241 8.75 -15.73 -11.00
N HIS A 242 8.00 -16.12 -9.99
CA HIS A 242 7.24 -17.36 -9.92
C HIS A 242 5.75 -17.05 -9.78
N PRO A 243 5.09 -16.48 -10.81
CA PRO A 243 3.71 -16.03 -10.67
C PRO A 243 2.77 -17.18 -10.35
N ALA A 244 1.85 -16.91 -9.42
CA ALA A 244 0.79 -17.81 -9.06
C ALA A 244 -0.53 -17.06 -8.88
N LEU A 245 -1.64 -17.72 -9.23
CA LEU A 245 -2.95 -17.28 -8.76
C LEU A 245 -3.05 -17.70 -7.29
N SER A 246 -3.16 -16.72 -6.42
CA SER A 246 -3.44 -16.89 -5.00
C SER A 246 -4.95 -16.90 -4.79
N VAL A 247 -5.45 -17.91 -4.10
CA VAL A 247 -6.84 -18.04 -3.71
C VAL A 247 -6.87 -18.32 -2.22
N GLY A 248 -7.33 -17.36 -1.44
CA GLY A 248 -7.28 -17.43 0.01
C GLY A 248 -8.60 -17.08 0.67
N GLY A 249 -8.70 -17.41 1.94
CA GLY A 249 -9.86 -17.10 2.76
C GLY A 249 -9.59 -17.34 4.24
N SER A 250 -10.57 -17.00 5.04
CA SER A 250 -10.59 -17.26 6.47
C SER A 250 -11.92 -17.90 6.87
N GLY A 251 -11.95 -18.49 8.03
CA GLY A 251 -13.15 -19.10 8.59
C GLY A 251 -13.15 -19.01 10.10
N GLU A 252 -14.26 -19.39 10.72
CA GLU A 252 -14.33 -19.54 12.18
C GLU A 252 -13.48 -20.73 12.64
N ALA A 253 -12.97 -20.66 13.87
CA ALA A 253 -12.28 -21.76 14.51
C ALA A 253 -13.17 -23.04 14.52
N GLY A 254 -12.61 -24.16 14.12
CA GLY A 254 -13.31 -25.42 13.96
C GLY A 254 -14.04 -25.59 12.62
N LYS A 255 -14.09 -24.59 11.75
CA LYS A 255 -14.79 -24.63 10.45
C LYS A 255 -13.89 -24.46 9.22
N ALA A 256 -12.57 -24.51 9.37
CA ALA A 256 -11.62 -24.30 8.28
C ALA A 256 -11.88 -25.22 7.06
N GLY A 257 -12.23 -26.48 7.29
CA GLY A 257 -12.58 -27.41 6.21
C GLY A 257 -13.86 -27.03 5.45
N GLU A 258 -14.86 -26.50 6.14
CA GLU A 258 -16.11 -26.02 5.54
C GLU A 258 -15.86 -24.78 4.69
N ALA A 259 -15.03 -23.83 5.18
CA ALA A 259 -14.66 -22.64 4.44
C ALA A 259 -13.96 -22.97 3.11
N VAL A 260 -13.02 -23.92 3.12
CA VAL A 260 -12.36 -24.41 1.90
C VAL A 260 -13.37 -25.01 0.92
N GLN A 261 -14.32 -25.80 1.41
CA GLN A 261 -15.32 -26.43 0.55
C GLN A 261 -16.27 -25.40 -0.07
N ALA A 262 -16.74 -24.44 0.73
CA ALA A 262 -17.60 -23.35 0.25
C ALA A 262 -16.91 -22.53 -0.85
N LEU A 263 -15.65 -22.17 -0.65
CA LEU A 263 -14.84 -21.47 -1.64
C LEU A 263 -14.66 -22.30 -2.91
N ALA A 264 -14.38 -23.58 -2.78
CA ALA A 264 -14.21 -24.48 -3.93
C ALA A 264 -15.52 -24.67 -4.72
N GLU A 265 -16.66 -24.78 -4.06
CA GLU A 265 -17.98 -24.86 -4.70
C GLU A 265 -18.28 -23.57 -5.48
N TRP A 266 -17.97 -22.39 -4.89
CA TRP A 266 -18.15 -21.13 -5.56
C TRP A 266 -17.24 -20.98 -6.80
N LEU A 267 -15.97 -21.40 -6.70
CA LEU A 267 -15.01 -21.34 -7.81
C LEU A 267 -15.32 -22.33 -8.96
N GLN A 268 -16.10 -23.38 -8.70
CA GLN A 268 -16.58 -24.27 -9.77
C GLN A 268 -17.61 -23.59 -10.67
N ASN A 269 -18.41 -22.69 -10.12
CA ASN A 269 -19.46 -21.97 -10.83
C ASN A 269 -19.43 -20.46 -10.55
N PRO A 270 -18.30 -19.79 -10.80
CA PRO A 270 -18.21 -18.36 -10.56
C PRO A 270 -19.15 -17.59 -11.49
N PRO A 271 -19.67 -16.43 -11.08
CA PRO A 271 -20.66 -15.66 -11.86
C PRO A 271 -20.04 -14.95 -13.09
N LEU A 272 -19.30 -15.72 -13.91
CA LEU A 272 -18.70 -15.26 -15.16
C LEU A 272 -19.65 -15.40 -16.37
N ASP A 273 -20.94 -15.33 -16.16
CA ASP A 273 -22.02 -15.29 -17.15
C ASP A 273 -22.98 -14.11 -16.98
N ASP A 274 -22.78 -13.31 -15.94
CA ASP A 274 -23.58 -12.12 -15.66
C ASP A 274 -22.98 -10.86 -16.32
N ALA A 275 -23.38 -10.61 -17.56
CA ALA A 275 -22.93 -9.43 -18.31
C ALA A 275 -23.44 -8.10 -17.69
N ALA A 276 -24.57 -8.12 -16.99
CA ALA A 276 -25.08 -6.92 -16.35
C ALA A 276 -24.26 -6.54 -15.11
N ALA A 277 -23.89 -7.52 -14.29
CA ALA A 277 -22.98 -7.32 -13.18
C ALA A 277 -21.60 -6.84 -13.66
N LEU A 278 -21.03 -7.46 -14.71
CA LEU A 278 -19.76 -6.99 -15.28
C LEU A 278 -19.86 -5.54 -15.76
N ARG A 279 -20.94 -5.15 -16.41
CA ARG A 279 -21.14 -3.78 -16.90
C ARG A 279 -21.18 -2.76 -15.77
N THR A 280 -21.87 -3.07 -14.67
CA THR A 280 -21.91 -2.24 -13.46
C THR A 280 -20.51 -2.09 -12.90
N PHE A 281 -19.81 -3.21 -12.66
CA PHE A 281 -18.45 -3.24 -12.16
C PHE A 281 -17.48 -2.41 -13.00
N LEU A 282 -17.47 -2.60 -14.34
CA LEU A 282 -16.60 -1.85 -15.24
C LEU A 282 -16.83 -0.34 -15.16
N THR A 283 -18.10 0.09 -15.01
CA THR A 283 -18.45 1.51 -14.90
C THR A 283 -17.94 2.12 -13.59
N GLU A 284 -18.12 1.41 -12.49
CA GLU A 284 -17.64 1.81 -11.16
C GLU A 284 -16.10 1.81 -11.12
N ARG A 285 -15.48 0.76 -11.69
CA ARG A 285 -14.03 0.66 -11.76
C ARG A 285 -13.39 1.75 -12.61
N LYS A 286 -13.99 2.12 -13.74
CA LYS A 286 -13.57 3.28 -14.55
C LYS A 286 -13.53 4.55 -13.70
N SER A 287 -14.53 4.76 -12.87
CA SER A 287 -14.59 5.92 -11.99
C SER A 287 -13.52 5.88 -10.89
N ALA A 288 -13.35 4.73 -10.26
CA ALA A 288 -12.33 4.52 -9.23
C ALA A 288 -10.90 4.70 -9.78
N LEU A 289 -10.62 4.17 -10.96
CA LEU A 289 -9.32 4.36 -11.62
C LEU A 289 -9.05 5.82 -12.00
N ARG A 290 -10.08 6.58 -12.40
CA ARG A 290 -9.90 8.02 -12.65
C ARG A 290 -9.52 8.76 -11.37
N ALA A 291 -10.15 8.45 -10.24
CA ALA A 291 -9.81 9.04 -8.95
C ALA A 291 -8.37 8.68 -8.57
N LEU A 292 -7.99 7.40 -8.68
CA LEU A 292 -6.64 6.92 -8.39
C LEU A 292 -5.58 7.63 -9.23
N TYR A 293 -5.79 7.76 -10.54
CA TYR A 293 -4.83 8.44 -11.44
C TYR A 293 -4.84 9.97 -11.30
N SER A 294 -5.80 10.54 -10.56
CA SER A 294 -5.79 11.95 -10.16
C SER A 294 -5.06 12.16 -8.84
N ASP A 295 -4.80 11.10 -8.10
CA ASP A 295 -4.06 11.15 -6.84
C ASP A 295 -2.56 11.14 -7.12
N PRO A 296 -1.84 12.20 -6.74
CA PRO A 296 -0.40 12.26 -6.90
C PRO A 296 0.37 11.17 -6.12
N TYR A 297 -0.15 10.70 -4.99
CA TYR A 297 0.45 9.60 -4.23
C TYR A 297 0.47 8.27 -5.00
N TYR A 298 -0.45 8.08 -5.94
CA TYR A 298 -0.41 6.95 -6.85
C TYR A 298 0.90 6.91 -7.66
N TYR A 299 1.32 8.05 -8.19
CA TYR A 299 2.55 8.14 -8.99
C TYR A 299 3.79 7.91 -8.14
N GLU A 300 3.78 8.38 -6.90
CA GLU A 300 4.84 8.12 -5.93
C GLU A 300 4.99 6.64 -5.64
N TYR A 301 3.89 5.98 -5.27
CA TYR A 301 3.88 4.56 -4.98
C TYR A 301 4.31 3.71 -6.18
N SER A 302 3.79 4.02 -7.37
CA SER A 302 4.16 3.36 -8.62
C SER A 302 5.66 3.53 -8.92
N MET A 303 6.21 4.73 -8.76
CA MET A 303 7.65 4.98 -8.92
C MET A 303 8.49 4.17 -7.92
N MET A 304 8.07 4.11 -6.68
CA MET A 304 8.75 3.32 -5.64
C MET A 304 8.81 1.85 -6.04
N LEU A 305 7.68 1.26 -6.41
CA LEU A 305 7.62 -0.14 -6.83
C LEU A 305 8.45 -0.41 -8.07
N GLN A 306 8.38 0.47 -9.08
CA GLN A 306 9.13 0.31 -10.33
C GLN A 306 10.64 0.54 -10.16
N ALA A 307 11.04 1.35 -9.20
CA ALA A 307 12.45 1.53 -8.87
C ALA A 307 13.02 0.38 -8.06
N SER A 308 12.19 -0.55 -7.57
CA SER A 308 12.60 -1.69 -6.74
C SER A 308 12.81 -3.00 -7.52
N THR A 309 12.51 -4.17 -6.95
CA THR A 309 12.70 -5.48 -7.58
C THR A 309 11.80 -5.73 -8.79
N GLN A 310 12.07 -6.81 -9.53
CA GLN A 310 11.16 -7.29 -10.57
C GLN A 310 9.79 -7.69 -10.00
N ALA A 311 9.76 -8.27 -8.81
CA ALA A 311 8.52 -8.64 -8.13
C ALA A 311 7.67 -7.40 -7.81
N ASN A 312 8.26 -6.35 -7.27
CA ASN A 312 7.54 -5.10 -7.00
C ASN A 312 7.04 -4.42 -8.29
N ARG A 313 7.83 -4.44 -9.37
CA ARG A 313 7.38 -3.97 -10.69
C ARG A 313 6.20 -4.77 -11.22
N PHE A 314 6.24 -6.07 -11.02
CA PHE A 314 5.13 -6.95 -11.38
C PHE A 314 3.88 -6.61 -10.57
N MET A 315 4.01 -6.43 -9.26
CA MET A 315 2.90 -6.05 -8.38
C MET A 315 2.32 -4.67 -8.71
N ASP A 316 3.13 -3.68 -9.11
CA ASP A 316 2.64 -2.38 -9.59
C ASP A 316 1.77 -2.52 -10.84
N SER A 317 2.10 -3.44 -11.73
CA SER A 317 1.38 -3.62 -13.00
C SER A 317 0.02 -4.28 -12.84
N ILE A 318 -0.15 -5.11 -11.84
CA ILE A 318 -1.34 -5.94 -11.71
C ILE A 318 -2.58 -5.14 -11.30
N PRO A 319 -2.59 -4.30 -10.24
CA PRO A 319 -3.83 -3.62 -9.87
C PRO A 319 -4.11 -2.32 -10.61
N ALA A 320 -3.11 -1.58 -11.01
CA ALA A 320 -3.30 -0.24 -11.55
C ALA A 320 -2.16 0.27 -12.44
N GLY A 321 -1.06 -0.49 -12.54
CA GLY A 321 0.17 -0.07 -13.18
C GLY A 321 0.17 -0.14 -14.70
N PHE A 322 1.38 -0.04 -15.25
CA PHE A 322 1.60 -0.19 -16.68
C PHE A 322 1.52 -1.66 -17.08
N VAL A 323 0.52 -1.98 -17.86
CA VAL A 323 0.47 -3.25 -18.57
C VAL A 323 1.39 -3.11 -19.80
N GLY A 324 2.41 -3.95 -19.86
CA GLY A 324 3.48 -3.92 -20.82
C GLY A 324 3.11 -3.46 -22.23
N SER A 325 4.03 -2.84 -22.85
CA SER A 325 4.13 -2.33 -24.22
C SER A 325 3.09 -1.33 -24.76
N SER A 326 1.84 -1.24 -24.34
CA SER A 326 0.93 -0.27 -24.98
C SER A 326 -0.38 0.07 -24.27
N MET A 327 -0.72 -0.59 -23.16
CA MET A 327 -2.02 -0.33 -22.54
C MET A 327 -1.95 -0.46 -21.01
N SER A 328 -2.23 0.63 -20.29
CA SER A 328 -2.46 0.55 -18.85
C SER A 328 -3.77 -0.18 -18.55
N TYR A 329 -3.91 -0.70 -17.32
CA TYR A 329 -5.18 -1.31 -16.91
C TYR A 329 -6.34 -0.31 -17.02
N LYS A 330 -6.10 0.97 -16.74
CA LYS A 330 -7.08 2.04 -16.97
C LYS A 330 -7.57 2.10 -18.41
N ASP A 331 -6.66 2.08 -19.38
CA ASP A 331 -7.03 2.15 -20.80
C ASP A 331 -7.79 0.89 -21.24
N PHE A 332 -7.45 -0.26 -20.65
CA PHE A 332 -8.20 -1.50 -20.87
C PHE A 332 -9.65 -1.37 -20.37
N ILE A 333 -9.85 -0.87 -19.13
CA ILE A 333 -11.19 -0.63 -18.56
C ILE A 333 -11.95 0.42 -19.36
N ASP A 334 -11.32 1.53 -19.78
CA ASP A 334 -11.96 2.55 -20.60
C ASP A 334 -12.48 1.95 -21.91
N LYS A 335 -11.68 1.13 -22.61
CA LYS A 335 -12.09 0.44 -23.84
C LYS A 335 -13.20 -0.59 -23.60
N ALA A 336 -13.15 -1.33 -22.49
CA ALA A 336 -14.20 -2.28 -22.14
C ALA A 336 -15.54 -1.56 -21.88
N VAL A 337 -15.52 -0.43 -21.17
CA VAL A 337 -16.74 0.39 -20.94
C VAL A 337 -17.30 0.93 -22.25
N ASP A 338 -16.46 1.36 -23.17
CA ASP A 338 -16.87 1.93 -24.45
C ASP A 338 -17.37 0.85 -25.45
N ASN A 339 -17.21 -0.45 -25.17
CA ASN A 339 -17.62 -1.58 -26.00
C ASN A 339 -18.55 -2.56 -25.26
N PRO A 340 -19.82 -2.19 -25.00
CA PRO A 340 -20.77 -3.03 -24.26
C PRO A 340 -21.10 -4.37 -24.97
N ASP A 341 -21.02 -4.43 -26.28
CA ASP A 341 -21.27 -5.66 -27.04
C ASP A 341 -20.15 -6.72 -26.81
N GLY A 342 -19.03 -6.32 -26.23
CA GLY A 342 -17.89 -7.17 -25.90
C GLY A 342 -18.00 -7.91 -24.57
N ASP A 343 -18.97 -7.60 -23.72
CA ASP A 343 -19.03 -8.11 -22.33
C ASP A 343 -19.09 -9.63 -22.24
N ALA A 344 -19.91 -10.28 -23.06
CA ALA A 344 -20.01 -11.73 -23.10
C ALA A 344 -18.69 -12.41 -23.52
N ALA A 345 -17.97 -11.81 -24.48
CA ALA A 345 -16.67 -12.29 -24.92
C ALA A 345 -15.63 -12.12 -23.81
N LEU A 346 -15.65 -11.01 -23.10
CA LEU A 346 -14.74 -10.71 -21.98
C LEU A 346 -14.94 -11.70 -20.83
N LEU A 347 -16.19 -11.98 -20.45
CA LEU A 347 -16.52 -13.03 -19.45
C LEU A 347 -16.02 -14.40 -19.89
N GLY A 348 -16.15 -14.74 -21.17
CA GLY A 348 -15.63 -15.99 -21.73
C GLY A 348 -14.09 -16.08 -21.65
N GLN A 349 -13.39 -14.98 -21.90
CA GLN A 349 -11.93 -14.90 -21.75
C GLN A 349 -11.52 -15.06 -20.28
N MET A 350 -12.18 -14.36 -19.33
CA MET A 350 -11.95 -14.48 -17.90
C MET A 350 -12.17 -15.93 -17.42
N ARG A 351 -13.24 -16.58 -17.86
CA ARG A 351 -13.51 -18.00 -17.55
C ARG A 351 -12.42 -18.91 -18.08
N SER A 352 -11.95 -18.69 -19.30
CA SER A 352 -10.85 -19.48 -19.89
C SER A 352 -9.56 -19.30 -19.12
N LEU A 353 -9.27 -18.08 -18.68
CA LEU A 353 -8.09 -17.74 -17.91
C LEU A 353 -8.12 -18.41 -16.53
N LEU A 354 -9.23 -18.30 -15.80
CA LEU A 354 -9.43 -18.97 -14.52
C LEU A 354 -9.28 -20.49 -14.63
N ASN A 355 -9.92 -21.10 -15.63
CA ASN A 355 -9.83 -22.55 -15.86
C ASN A 355 -8.40 -23.01 -16.20
N SER A 356 -7.62 -22.15 -16.87
CA SER A 356 -6.21 -22.46 -17.17
C SER A 356 -5.32 -22.40 -15.92
N ALA A 357 -5.70 -21.61 -14.92
CA ALA A 357 -4.98 -21.47 -13.67
C ALA A 357 -5.31 -22.58 -12.66
N LEU A 358 -6.57 -22.94 -12.52
CA LEU A 358 -7.03 -23.93 -11.54
C LEU A 358 -6.65 -25.36 -11.97
N GLN A 359 -5.39 -25.72 -11.77
CA GLN A 359 -4.80 -27.01 -12.12
C GLN A 359 -4.12 -27.62 -10.89
N ARG A 360 -4.16 -28.95 -10.77
CA ARG A 360 -3.64 -29.65 -9.58
C ARG A 360 -2.12 -29.77 -9.50
N THR A 361 -1.40 -29.52 -10.60
CA THR A 361 0.06 -29.73 -10.65
C THR A 361 0.81 -28.52 -10.12
N GLY A 362 1.71 -28.73 -9.16
CA GLY A 362 2.55 -27.68 -8.59
C GLY A 362 1.85 -26.77 -7.59
N VAL A 363 0.67 -27.15 -7.11
CA VAL A 363 -0.07 -26.39 -6.11
C VAL A 363 0.66 -26.40 -4.77
N SER A 364 0.75 -25.27 -4.13
CA SER A 364 1.09 -25.15 -2.71
C SER A 364 -0.05 -24.49 -1.94
N ALA A 365 -0.11 -24.78 -0.65
CA ALA A 365 -1.14 -24.25 0.23
C ALA A 365 -0.53 -23.83 1.57
N GLU A 366 -0.93 -22.69 2.07
CA GLU A 366 -0.57 -22.18 3.38
C GLU A 366 -1.78 -22.20 4.29
N PHE A 367 -1.54 -22.47 5.57
CA PHE A 367 -2.56 -22.45 6.60
C PHE A 367 -2.00 -21.89 7.89
N THR A 368 -2.72 -20.94 8.49
CA THR A 368 -2.43 -20.41 9.83
C THR A 368 -3.62 -20.67 10.73
N GLY A 369 -3.38 -21.29 11.89
CA GLY A 369 -4.42 -21.62 12.85
C GLY A 369 -4.07 -22.78 13.77
N SER A 370 -5.07 -23.35 14.42
CA SER A 370 -4.87 -24.49 15.31
C SER A 370 -4.50 -25.78 14.54
N ARG A 371 -3.83 -26.71 15.22
CA ARG A 371 -3.52 -28.04 14.68
C ARG A 371 -4.78 -28.83 14.26
N ALA A 372 -5.88 -28.63 14.98
CA ALA A 372 -7.14 -29.29 14.67
C ALA A 372 -7.75 -28.74 13.38
N ASP A 373 -7.75 -27.41 13.22
CA ASP A 373 -8.22 -26.76 12.00
C ASP A 373 -7.34 -27.09 10.80
N TYR A 374 -6.01 -27.14 10.99
CA TYR A 374 -5.10 -27.58 9.93
C TYR A 374 -5.42 -29.00 9.43
N THR A 375 -5.75 -29.90 10.34
CA THR A 375 -6.13 -31.28 9.95
C THR A 375 -7.39 -31.30 9.09
N ALA A 376 -8.40 -30.51 9.47
CA ALA A 376 -9.65 -30.38 8.71
C ALA A 376 -9.42 -29.68 7.36
N PHE A 377 -8.65 -28.58 7.36
CA PHE A 377 -8.22 -27.88 6.17
C PHE A 377 -7.52 -28.82 5.18
N ARG A 378 -6.49 -29.55 5.64
CA ARG A 378 -5.69 -30.43 4.78
C ARG A 378 -6.55 -31.52 4.13
N GLN A 379 -7.49 -32.12 4.86
CA GLN A 379 -8.41 -33.11 4.32
C GLN A 379 -9.31 -32.50 3.24
N ALA A 380 -9.87 -31.32 3.46
CA ALA A 380 -10.69 -30.63 2.48
C ALA A 380 -9.87 -30.20 1.25
N ALA A 381 -8.69 -29.64 1.46
CA ALA A 381 -7.76 -29.18 0.43
C ALA A 381 -7.34 -30.33 -0.51
N ALA A 382 -6.97 -31.49 0.05
CA ALA A 382 -6.64 -32.66 -0.75
C ALA A 382 -7.80 -33.10 -1.66
N GLY A 383 -9.03 -33.08 -1.15
CA GLY A 383 -10.24 -33.36 -1.93
C GLY A 383 -10.45 -32.35 -3.07
N VAL A 384 -10.36 -31.07 -2.77
CA VAL A 384 -10.53 -29.98 -3.73
C VAL A 384 -9.48 -30.06 -4.83
N VAL A 385 -8.18 -30.11 -4.47
CA VAL A 385 -7.09 -30.11 -5.44
C VAL A 385 -7.10 -31.36 -6.30
N SER A 386 -7.42 -32.55 -5.74
CA SER A 386 -7.50 -33.78 -6.51
C SER A 386 -8.60 -33.77 -7.59
N ALA A 387 -9.66 -33.01 -7.38
CA ALA A 387 -10.76 -32.85 -8.35
C ALA A 387 -10.39 -31.94 -9.54
N LEU A 388 -9.32 -31.13 -9.43
CA LEU A 388 -8.87 -30.26 -10.49
C LEU A 388 -8.21 -31.03 -11.64
N PRO A 389 -8.25 -30.50 -12.88
CA PRO A 389 -7.55 -31.09 -14.00
C PRO A 389 -6.03 -31.10 -13.77
N ALA A 390 -5.37 -32.08 -14.36
CA ALA A 390 -3.90 -32.08 -14.40
C ALA A 390 -3.42 -30.92 -15.31
N GLY A 391 -2.35 -30.28 -14.90
CA GLY A 391 -1.74 -29.20 -15.66
C GLY A 391 -0.23 -29.38 -15.78
N THR A 392 0.43 -28.37 -16.33
CA THR A 392 1.89 -28.36 -16.50
C THR A 392 2.63 -28.04 -15.20
N GLY A 393 1.98 -27.38 -14.25
CA GLY A 393 2.63 -26.82 -13.06
C GLY A 393 3.68 -25.74 -13.40
N ALA A 394 3.67 -25.23 -14.63
CA ALA A 394 4.64 -24.25 -15.07
C ALA A 394 4.25 -22.87 -14.56
N SER A 395 5.22 -22.20 -13.95
CA SER A 395 5.14 -20.81 -13.57
C SER A 395 6.14 -20.03 -14.43
N SER A 396 5.68 -19.01 -15.13
CA SER A 396 6.55 -18.15 -15.92
C SER A 396 5.93 -16.78 -16.16
N CYS A 397 6.79 -15.78 -16.30
CA CYS A 397 6.39 -14.44 -16.64
C CYS A 397 7.20 -13.95 -17.84
N GLU A 398 6.53 -13.79 -18.97
CA GLU A 398 7.12 -13.17 -20.17
C GLU A 398 6.99 -11.63 -20.15
N TRP A 399 6.42 -11.12 -19.10
CA TRP A 399 6.08 -9.73 -18.95
C TRP A 399 7.29 -8.87 -18.58
N MET A 400 7.44 -7.77 -19.30
CA MET A 400 8.45 -6.73 -19.05
C MET A 400 7.72 -5.39 -18.91
N PRO A 401 7.67 -4.81 -17.69
CA PRO A 401 7.03 -3.51 -17.53
C PRO A 401 7.80 -2.43 -18.26
N GLN A 402 7.09 -1.54 -18.93
CA GLN A 402 7.65 -0.25 -19.31
C GLN A 402 7.58 0.66 -18.07
N GLY A 403 8.75 0.97 -17.50
CA GLY A 403 8.84 1.81 -16.32
C GLY A 403 8.61 3.29 -16.60
N TRP A 404 8.38 4.04 -15.54
CA TRP A 404 8.50 5.49 -15.54
C TRP A 404 9.94 5.91 -15.86
N PRO A 405 10.16 7.11 -16.44
CA PRO A 405 11.48 7.71 -16.45
C PRO A 405 12.04 7.82 -15.03
N SER A 406 13.36 7.76 -14.90
CA SER A 406 14.05 7.82 -13.60
C SER A 406 13.80 9.11 -12.81
N ALA A 407 13.23 10.15 -13.46
CA ALA A 407 12.90 11.39 -12.77
C ALA A 407 11.62 12.00 -13.37
N ILE A 408 10.57 12.11 -12.57
CA ILE A 408 9.31 12.75 -12.97
C ILE A 408 8.86 13.79 -11.95
N VAL A 409 8.24 14.86 -12.44
CA VAL A 409 7.54 15.83 -11.62
C VAL A 409 6.05 15.82 -11.96
N VAL A 410 5.23 15.59 -10.94
CA VAL A 410 3.77 15.57 -11.03
C VAL A 410 3.20 16.86 -10.48
N SER A 411 2.21 17.41 -11.13
CA SER A 411 1.53 18.64 -10.67
C SER A 411 0.03 18.55 -10.87
N SER A 412 -0.74 19.17 -9.97
CA SER A 412 -2.19 19.31 -10.09
C SER A 412 -2.68 20.67 -9.63
N ASN A 413 -3.94 21.01 -9.93
CA ASN A 413 -4.59 22.23 -9.46
C ASN A 413 -4.96 22.16 -7.97
N THR A 414 -5.09 20.97 -7.42
CA THR A 414 -5.48 20.72 -6.02
C THR A 414 -4.27 20.62 -5.10
N GLN A 415 -3.07 20.54 -5.67
CA GLN A 415 -1.83 20.41 -4.91
C GLN A 415 -1.42 21.76 -4.32
N ASP A 416 -1.27 21.82 -3.01
CA ASP A 416 -0.88 23.00 -2.24
C ASP A 416 0.44 22.81 -1.49
N SER A 417 0.99 21.61 -1.49
CA SER A 417 2.25 21.24 -0.82
C SER A 417 3.16 20.43 -1.74
N ASN A 418 4.42 20.31 -1.34
CA ASN A 418 5.40 19.51 -2.07
C ASN A 418 5.53 18.14 -1.44
N HIS A 419 5.79 17.13 -2.27
CA HIS A 419 6.20 15.82 -1.84
C HIS A 419 7.33 15.34 -2.74
N VAL A 420 8.43 14.92 -2.14
CA VAL A 420 9.63 14.52 -2.89
C VAL A 420 10.10 13.18 -2.37
N MET A 421 10.24 12.22 -3.27
CA MET A 421 10.74 10.88 -2.96
C MET A 421 11.91 10.55 -3.87
N LEU A 422 12.96 10.00 -3.26
CA LEU A 422 14.13 9.48 -3.93
C LEU A 422 14.23 7.99 -3.65
N VAL A 423 14.43 7.18 -4.70
CA VAL A 423 14.62 5.73 -4.59
C VAL A 423 15.93 5.34 -5.24
N GLY A 424 16.89 4.96 -4.42
CA GLY A 424 18.20 4.48 -4.86
C GLY A 424 18.34 2.97 -4.65
N LYS A 425 19.04 2.27 -5.56
CA LYS A 425 19.22 0.82 -5.51
C LYS A 425 20.58 0.43 -5.02
N PHE A 426 20.66 -0.67 -4.29
CA PHE A 426 21.91 -1.37 -4.11
C PHE A 426 22.44 -1.89 -5.45
N GLU A 427 23.75 -1.87 -5.64
CA GLU A 427 24.38 -2.60 -6.75
C GLU A 427 24.31 -4.11 -6.53
N GLN A 428 24.52 -4.52 -5.28
CA GLN A 428 24.30 -5.87 -4.78
C GLN A 428 23.78 -5.74 -3.36
N ILE A 429 22.88 -6.62 -2.95
CA ILE A 429 22.35 -6.62 -1.58
C ILE A 429 23.54 -6.78 -0.61
N PRO A 430 23.75 -5.84 0.33
CA PRO A 430 24.88 -5.89 1.25
C PRO A 430 24.79 -7.09 2.20
N GLU A 431 25.92 -7.73 2.47
CA GLU A 431 25.99 -8.76 3.51
C GLU A 431 25.61 -8.22 4.90
N ASN A 432 25.90 -6.92 5.17
CA ASN A 432 25.61 -6.26 6.43
C ASN A 432 24.34 -5.37 6.36
N MET A 433 23.21 -5.95 5.96
CA MET A 433 21.91 -5.24 5.96
C MET A 433 21.52 -4.70 7.34
N ALA A 434 21.96 -5.36 8.41
CA ALA A 434 21.70 -4.91 9.78
C ALA A 434 22.21 -3.48 10.04
N ALA A 435 23.37 -3.10 9.48
CA ALA A 435 23.88 -1.73 9.59
C ALA A 435 22.95 -0.72 8.90
N TYR A 436 22.41 -1.03 7.73
CA TYR A 436 21.46 -0.18 7.03
C TYR A 436 20.13 -0.05 7.77
N ASN A 437 19.65 -1.12 8.41
CA ASN A 437 18.44 -1.07 9.23
C ASN A 437 18.61 -0.09 10.41
N VAL A 438 19.73 -0.14 11.13
CA VAL A 438 20.03 0.83 12.19
C VAL A 438 20.24 2.23 11.62
N LEU A 439 20.92 2.35 10.49
CA LEU A 439 21.20 3.62 9.83
C LEU A 439 19.92 4.34 9.38
N SER A 440 18.85 3.61 9.03
CA SER A 440 17.53 4.17 8.74
C SER A 440 17.04 5.07 9.87
N SER A 441 17.03 4.55 11.10
CA SER A 441 16.61 5.26 12.29
C SER A 441 17.53 6.44 12.62
N VAL A 442 18.84 6.23 12.51
CA VAL A 442 19.85 7.30 12.74
C VAL A 442 19.65 8.45 11.78
N LEU A 443 19.61 8.18 10.47
CA LEU A 443 19.47 9.22 9.46
C LEU A 443 18.11 9.92 9.54
N THR A 444 17.06 9.19 9.80
CA THR A 444 15.73 9.83 9.96
C THR A 444 15.74 10.79 11.14
N ALA A 445 16.22 10.38 12.32
CA ALA A 445 16.14 11.17 13.53
C ALA A 445 17.21 12.27 13.62
N LYS A 446 18.43 12.00 13.16
CA LYS A 446 19.57 12.92 13.35
C LYS A 446 19.87 13.81 12.14
N TYR A 447 19.32 13.48 10.98
CA TYR A 447 19.60 14.22 9.75
C TYR A 447 18.34 14.67 9.01
N MET A 448 17.47 13.73 8.60
CA MET A 448 16.33 14.05 7.75
C MET A 448 15.31 14.96 8.43
N LEU A 449 14.89 14.61 9.64
CA LEU A 449 13.94 15.45 10.41
C LEU A 449 14.53 16.81 10.77
N PRO A 450 15.74 16.93 11.36
CA PRO A 450 16.34 18.22 11.63
C PRO A 450 16.52 19.11 10.39
N GLU A 451 16.98 18.54 9.28
CA GLU A 451 17.25 19.33 8.08
C GLU A 451 15.98 19.71 7.31
N LEU A 452 15.01 18.82 7.19
CA LEU A 452 13.81 19.04 6.38
C LEU A 452 12.67 19.62 7.21
N ARG A 453 12.38 19.02 8.38
CA ARG A 453 11.23 19.43 9.19
C ARG A 453 11.56 20.67 10.04
N ASP A 454 12.60 20.59 10.85
CA ASP A 454 12.87 21.63 11.85
C ASP A 454 13.41 22.91 11.22
N ARG A 455 14.32 22.79 10.22
CA ARG A 455 14.95 23.96 9.59
C ARG A 455 14.23 24.47 8.35
N ARG A 456 13.53 23.60 7.60
CA ARG A 456 12.92 23.96 6.30
C ARG A 456 11.40 23.84 6.26
N GLY A 457 10.76 23.38 7.35
CA GLY A 457 9.32 23.36 7.50
C GLY A 457 8.59 22.24 6.73
N ALA A 458 9.25 21.11 6.49
CA ALA A 458 8.55 19.92 6.02
C ALA A 458 7.55 19.44 7.08
N TYR A 459 6.43 18.89 6.65
CA TYR A 459 5.51 18.21 7.55
C TYR A 459 6.12 16.92 8.10
N GLY A 460 6.76 16.14 7.24
CA GLY A 460 7.44 14.91 7.59
C GLY A 460 8.64 14.64 6.69
N ALA A 461 9.58 13.87 7.22
CA ALA A 461 10.72 13.36 6.48
C ALA A 461 11.08 11.96 6.98
N SER A 462 11.48 11.08 6.10
CA SER A 462 11.90 9.73 6.44
C SER A 462 12.99 9.23 5.49
N LEU A 463 13.79 8.31 5.99
CA LEU A 463 14.72 7.53 5.21
C LEU A 463 14.62 6.07 5.65
N ARG A 464 14.49 5.18 4.69
CA ARG A 464 14.40 3.76 4.94
C ARG A 464 15.30 3.00 3.99
N PHE A 465 15.95 1.97 4.51
CA PHE A 465 16.60 0.95 3.70
C PHE A 465 15.79 -0.35 3.76
N ASP A 466 15.75 -1.04 2.64
CA ASP A 466 15.28 -2.41 2.51
C ASP A 466 16.22 -3.19 1.57
N ALA A 467 15.91 -4.44 1.29
CA ALA A 467 16.75 -5.27 0.40
C ALA A 467 16.93 -4.67 -1.01
N ASN A 468 16.11 -3.71 -1.41
CA ASN A 468 16.17 -3.08 -2.74
C ASN A 468 17.11 -1.87 -2.76
N GLY A 469 17.28 -1.18 -1.63
CA GLY A 469 18.08 0.04 -1.56
C GLY A 469 17.59 1.05 -0.53
N VAL A 470 17.60 2.33 -0.90
CA VAL A 470 17.18 3.44 -0.05
C VAL A 470 15.97 4.16 -0.61
N THR A 471 14.99 4.43 0.23
CA THR A 471 13.90 5.37 -0.04
C THR A 471 14.02 6.55 0.91
N MET A 472 14.07 7.76 0.35
CA MET A 472 14.07 9.02 1.10
C MET A 472 12.83 9.83 0.73
N VAL A 473 12.14 10.38 1.73
CA VAL A 473 10.90 11.13 1.54
C VAL A 473 10.95 12.45 2.28
N SER A 474 10.46 13.50 1.62
CA SER A 474 10.14 14.80 2.21
C SER A 474 8.71 15.17 1.83
N SER A 475 7.85 15.45 2.81
CA SER A 475 6.47 15.87 2.61
C SER A 475 6.21 17.25 3.25
N GLY A 476 5.44 18.09 2.58
CA GLY A 476 5.02 19.39 3.10
C GLY A 476 5.69 20.60 2.44
N GLY A 477 6.06 21.59 3.24
CA GLY A 477 6.40 22.94 2.77
C GLY A 477 7.75 23.10 2.05
N VAL A 478 8.63 22.11 2.06
CA VAL A 478 9.98 22.22 1.50
C VAL A 478 9.94 22.18 -0.04
N GLY A 479 10.68 23.09 -0.68
CA GLY A 479 10.83 23.10 -2.13
C GLY A 479 11.56 21.84 -2.65
N VAL A 480 11.21 21.41 -3.86
CA VAL A 480 11.76 20.19 -4.48
C VAL A 480 13.30 20.21 -4.50
N ASP A 481 13.90 21.31 -4.99
CA ASP A 481 15.36 21.41 -5.10
C ASP A 481 16.06 21.37 -3.73
N GLN A 482 15.42 21.97 -2.70
CA GLN A 482 15.93 21.95 -1.33
C GLN A 482 15.87 20.54 -0.70
N ALA A 483 14.81 19.79 -0.96
CA ALA A 483 14.71 18.40 -0.51
C ALA A 483 15.79 17.53 -1.14
N VAL A 484 16.02 17.68 -2.44
CA VAL A 484 17.09 16.95 -3.16
C VAL A 484 18.48 17.31 -2.65
N GLU A 485 18.72 18.59 -2.30
CA GLU A 485 19.98 19.00 -1.68
C GLU A 485 20.23 18.27 -0.36
N VAL A 486 19.20 18.17 0.50
CA VAL A 486 19.30 17.43 1.76
C VAL A 486 19.55 15.95 1.50
N PHE A 487 18.82 15.31 0.59
CA PHE A 487 19.03 13.90 0.28
C PHE A 487 20.48 13.62 -0.13
N ARG A 488 21.08 14.47 -0.97
CA ARG A 488 22.48 14.36 -1.40
C ARG A 488 23.49 14.55 -0.27
N GLY A 489 23.11 15.28 0.78
CA GLY A 489 23.97 15.51 1.95
C GLY A 489 24.05 14.32 2.92
N ALA A 490 23.17 13.33 2.81
CA ALA A 490 23.04 12.24 3.78
C ALA A 490 24.34 11.43 3.96
N ALA A 491 25.02 11.08 2.88
CA ALA A 491 26.28 10.32 2.94
C ALA A 491 27.41 11.11 3.64
N ALA A 492 27.49 12.42 3.41
CA ALA A 492 28.46 13.28 4.08
C ALA A 492 28.20 13.37 5.60
N PHE A 493 26.92 13.39 5.98
CA PHE A 493 26.55 13.31 7.40
C PHE A 493 26.99 11.99 8.02
N VAL A 494 26.75 10.85 7.37
CA VAL A 494 27.16 9.52 7.86
C VAL A 494 28.67 9.46 8.10
N ARG A 495 29.49 9.98 7.17
CA ARG A 495 30.97 10.00 7.33
C ARG A 495 31.44 10.80 8.53
N THR A 496 30.70 11.82 8.93
CA THR A 496 31.11 12.79 9.97
C THR A 496 30.35 12.65 11.28
N MET A 497 29.29 11.87 11.33
CA MET A 497 28.50 11.68 12.54
C MET A 497 29.32 11.05 13.67
N SER A 498 28.92 11.34 14.90
CA SER A 498 29.41 10.68 16.09
C SER A 498 28.23 10.45 17.03
N LEU A 499 28.07 9.23 17.49
CA LEU A 499 26.97 8.81 18.37
C LEU A 499 27.52 8.46 19.75
N ALA A 500 26.88 8.96 20.80
CA ALA A 500 27.15 8.43 22.13
C ALA A 500 26.74 6.94 22.20
N PRO A 501 27.41 6.11 23.02
CA PRO A 501 27.04 4.69 23.14
C PRO A 501 25.57 4.46 23.49
N SER A 502 24.98 5.32 24.31
CA SER A 502 23.55 5.28 24.65
C SER A 502 22.62 5.64 23.48
N GLU A 503 23.04 6.56 22.61
CA GLU A 503 22.28 6.92 21.42
C GLU A 503 22.28 5.75 20.42
N LEU A 504 23.46 5.16 20.17
CA LEU A 504 23.55 3.98 19.30
C LEU A 504 22.72 2.82 19.86
N ALA A 505 22.74 2.60 21.18
CA ALA A 505 21.90 1.60 21.82
C ALA A 505 20.41 1.86 21.56
N GLY A 506 19.94 3.11 21.71
CA GLY A 506 18.56 3.50 21.42
C GLY A 506 18.15 3.25 19.96
N PHE A 507 19.03 3.56 18.99
CA PHE A 507 18.76 3.28 17.58
C PHE A 507 18.73 1.79 17.25
N LYS A 508 19.57 0.98 17.90
CA LYS A 508 19.52 -0.49 17.78
C LYS A 508 18.22 -1.04 18.37
N VAL A 509 17.75 -0.53 19.52
CA VAL A 509 16.44 -0.88 20.08
C VAL A 509 15.32 -0.55 19.11
N SER A 510 15.34 0.64 18.50
CA SER A 510 14.35 1.03 17.48
C SER A 510 14.36 0.07 16.29
N ALA A 511 15.55 -0.24 15.76
CA ALA A 511 15.69 -1.11 14.60
C ALA A 511 15.27 -2.56 14.88
N VAL A 512 15.64 -3.12 16.04
CA VAL A 512 15.23 -4.48 16.40
C VAL A 512 13.73 -4.57 16.70
N ASN A 513 13.15 -3.54 17.29
CA ASN A 513 11.70 -3.51 17.52
C ASN A 513 10.91 -3.45 16.20
N GLU A 514 11.36 -2.65 15.23
CA GLU A 514 10.77 -2.62 13.89
C GLU A 514 10.91 -3.98 13.20
N PHE A 515 12.07 -4.61 13.32
CA PHE A 515 12.32 -5.95 12.78
C PHE A 515 11.39 -6.99 13.40
N ASP A 516 11.27 -7.01 14.73
CA ASP A 516 10.40 -7.94 15.46
C ASP A 516 8.91 -7.71 15.12
N MET A 517 8.48 -6.45 14.96
CA MET A 517 7.11 -6.11 14.52
C MET A 517 6.82 -6.59 13.10
N ASN A 518 7.76 -6.44 12.17
CA ASN A 518 7.60 -6.92 10.80
C ASN A 518 7.51 -8.45 10.76
N ALA A 519 8.36 -9.14 11.52
CA ALA A 519 8.33 -10.59 11.65
C ALA A 519 7.00 -11.08 12.27
N GLU A 520 6.47 -10.39 13.27
CA GLU A 520 5.16 -10.68 13.84
C GLU A 520 4.03 -10.46 12.84
N TRP A 521 4.11 -9.40 12.03
CA TRP A 521 3.15 -9.15 10.97
C TRP A 521 3.19 -10.24 9.89
N GLU A 522 4.39 -10.66 9.48
CA GLU A 522 4.56 -11.77 8.53
C GLU A 522 3.96 -13.06 9.08
N ARG A 523 4.18 -13.36 10.35
CA ARG A 523 3.56 -14.49 11.04
C ARG A 523 2.04 -14.41 11.06
N ALA A 524 1.50 -13.23 11.41
CA ALA A 524 0.06 -12.99 11.49
C ALA A 524 -0.61 -13.03 10.11
N SER A 525 0.10 -12.62 9.05
CA SER A 525 -0.40 -12.71 7.67
C SER A 525 -0.37 -14.14 7.09
N GLY A 526 0.19 -15.11 7.84
CA GLY A 526 0.29 -16.50 7.40
C GLY A 526 1.37 -16.74 6.35
N LEU A 527 2.34 -15.84 6.22
CA LEU A 527 3.44 -16.01 5.28
C LEU A 527 4.34 -17.16 5.71
N SER A 528 4.53 -18.15 4.83
CA SER A 528 5.48 -19.23 5.08
C SER A 528 6.90 -18.80 4.76
N LEU A 529 7.80 -18.91 5.75
CA LEU A 529 9.23 -18.64 5.57
C LEU A 529 9.84 -19.51 4.48
N GLU A 530 9.53 -20.81 4.48
CA GLU A 530 10.09 -21.75 3.50
C GLU A 530 9.63 -21.41 2.08
N ARG A 531 8.37 -21.00 1.90
CA ARG A 531 7.87 -20.53 0.62
C ARG A 531 8.56 -19.23 0.19
N ALA A 532 8.82 -18.34 1.15
CA ALA A 532 9.57 -17.11 0.92
C ALA A 532 11.09 -17.32 0.77
N GLY A 533 11.60 -18.55 0.91
CA GLY A 533 13.04 -18.86 0.82
C GLY A 533 13.84 -18.40 2.03
N ARG A 534 13.21 -18.34 3.21
CA ARG A 534 13.86 -17.98 4.49
C ARG A 534 13.68 -19.09 5.52
N THR A 535 14.51 -19.07 6.54
CA THR A 535 14.42 -19.97 7.70
C THR A 535 14.33 -19.18 9.00
N GLN A 536 13.88 -19.82 10.07
CA GLN A 536 13.92 -19.25 11.42
C GLN A 536 15.34 -18.83 11.82
N ALA A 537 16.35 -19.57 11.38
CA ALA A 537 17.75 -19.26 11.66
C ALA A 537 18.20 -17.97 10.96
N ASP A 538 17.69 -17.66 9.78
CA ASP A 538 17.99 -16.41 9.06
C ASP A 538 17.45 -15.21 9.83
N TYR A 539 16.23 -15.31 10.37
CA TYR A 539 15.64 -14.28 11.24
C TYR A 539 16.45 -14.06 12.51
N ALA A 540 16.81 -15.13 13.21
CA ALA A 540 17.61 -15.03 14.43
C ALA A 540 19.01 -14.44 14.14
N ALA A 541 19.61 -14.79 13.02
CA ALA A 541 20.92 -14.25 12.61
C ALA A 541 20.84 -12.76 12.28
N GLU A 542 19.82 -12.34 11.53
CA GLU A 542 19.62 -10.93 11.16
C GLU A 542 19.32 -10.08 12.41
N ARG A 543 18.46 -10.55 13.30
CA ARG A 543 18.17 -9.91 14.57
C ARG A 543 19.43 -9.74 15.44
N ALA A 544 20.21 -10.78 15.57
CA ALA A 544 21.49 -10.74 16.32
C ALA A 544 22.48 -9.76 15.66
N ALA A 545 22.54 -9.70 14.34
CA ALA A 545 23.36 -8.74 13.61
C ALA A 545 22.94 -7.29 13.89
N ILE A 546 21.64 -6.97 13.94
CA ILE A 546 21.13 -5.63 14.31
C ILE A 546 21.64 -5.24 15.71
N LEU A 547 21.53 -6.12 16.68
CA LEU A 547 22.01 -5.88 18.04
C LEU A 547 23.54 -5.72 18.14
N ALA A 548 24.29 -6.29 17.21
CA ALA A 548 25.77 -6.23 17.17
C ALA A 548 26.33 -4.99 16.44
N VAL A 549 25.52 -4.23 15.69
CA VAL A 549 25.96 -3.08 14.87
C VAL A 549 26.80 -2.09 15.68
N THR A 550 27.87 -1.60 15.09
CA THR A 550 28.76 -0.57 15.65
C THR A 550 28.67 0.74 14.86
N GLU A 551 29.19 1.84 15.41
CA GLU A 551 29.27 3.12 14.67
C GLU A 551 30.13 3.00 13.41
N ASP A 552 31.21 2.20 13.45
CA ASP A 552 32.07 1.98 12.29
C ASP A 552 31.32 1.24 11.16
N ASP A 553 30.44 0.29 11.50
CA ASP A 553 29.57 -0.38 10.53
C ASP A 553 28.62 0.60 9.85
N LEU A 554 28.06 1.54 10.60
CA LEU A 554 27.19 2.60 10.04
C LEU A 554 27.97 3.52 9.09
N LYS A 555 29.18 3.93 9.48
CA LYS A 555 30.04 4.77 8.64
C LYS A 555 30.50 4.08 7.35
N ALA A 556 30.68 2.78 7.40
CA ALA A 556 31.02 1.99 6.21
C ALA A 556 29.91 1.99 5.13
N CYS A 557 28.67 2.29 5.49
CA CYS A 557 27.55 2.41 4.54
C CYS A 557 27.60 3.67 3.66
N ALA A 558 28.45 4.67 3.98
CA ALA A 558 28.37 6.00 3.39
C ALA A 558 28.64 6.03 1.88
N ASP A 559 29.62 5.26 1.39
CA ASP A 559 30.00 5.30 -0.03
C ASP A 559 28.91 4.67 -0.91
N GLU A 560 28.31 3.59 -0.46
CA GLU A 560 27.19 2.97 -1.17
C GLU A 560 25.93 3.84 -1.11
N LEU A 561 25.68 4.51 0.03
CA LEU A 561 24.58 5.49 0.14
C LEU A 561 24.77 6.63 -0.86
N GLU A 562 25.97 7.19 -0.99
CA GLU A 562 26.27 8.25 -1.96
C GLU A 562 26.02 7.76 -3.39
N ARG A 563 26.49 6.57 -3.74
CA ARG A 563 26.23 5.97 -5.05
C ARG A 563 24.74 5.78 -5.32
N MET A 564 24.00 5.24 -4.34
CA MET A 564 22.55 5.07 -4.46
C MET A 564 21.84 6.38 -4.70
N VAL A 565 22.18 7.44 -3.97
CA VAL A 565 21.57 8.77 -4.11
C VAL A 565 21.90 9.42 -5.46
N GLU A 566 23.13 9.27 -5.94
CA GLU A 566 23.54 9.82 -7.24
C GLU A 566 22.84 9.15 -8.43
N GLN A 567 22.54 7.87 -8.33
CA GLN A 567 21.90 7.07 -9.37
C GLN A 567 20.40 6.86 -9.16
N ALA A 568 19.81 7.56 -8.19
CA ALA A 568 18.44 7.34 -7.77
C ALA A 568 17.40 7.75 -8.81
N ALA A 569 16.27 7.08 -8.76
CA ALA A 569 15.03 7.59 -9.32
C ALA A 569 14.47 8.69 -8.41
N LEU A 570 13.93 9.77 -9.01
CA LEU A 570 13.35 10.90 -8.29
C LEU A 570 11.91 11.14 -8.72
N PHE A 571 11.03 11.14 -7.75
CA PHE A 571 9.66 11.58 -7.88
C PHE A 571 9.48 12.91 -7.13
N ALA A 572 8.79 13.86 -7.75
CA ALA A 572 8.36 15.06 -7.06
C ALA A 572 6.91 15.38 -7.42
N GLN A 573 6.15 15.72 -6.39
CA GLN A 573 4.82 16.27 -6.51
C GLN A 573 4.84 17.71 -6.03
N THR A 574 4.22 18.61 -6.80
CA THR A 574 4.24 20.04 -6.47
C THR A 574 3.09 20.77 -7.16
N THR A 575 2.94 22.06 -6.89
CA THR A 575 1.97 22.92 -7.57
C THR A 575 2.35 23.12 -9.05
N LYS A 576 1.37 23.42 -9.90
CA LYS A 576 1.64 23.68 -11.35
C LYS A 576 2.63 24.83 -11.57
N SER A 577 2.63 25.85 -10.72
CA SER A 577 3.59 26.95 -10.81
C SER A 577 5.00 26.52 -10.40
N ALA A 578 5.13 25.79 -9.30
CA ALA A 578 6.43 25.33 -8.81
C ALA A 578 7.06 24.31 -9.79
N ALA A 579 6.27 23.40 -10.38
CA ALA A 579 6.75 22.44 -11.38
C ALA A 579 7.41 23.10 -12.61
N GLN A 580 7.14 24.38 -12.87
CA GLN A 580 7.77 25.13 -13.98
C GLN A 580 9.11 25.77 -13.58
N SER A 581 9.36 25.95 -12.27
CA SER A 581 10.53 26.65 -11.75
C SER A 581 11.56 25.72 -11.09
N VAL A 582 11.26 24.44 -10.93
CA VAL A 582 12.20 23.44 -10.40
C VAL A 582 13.44 23.36 -11.27
N GLN A 583 14.62 23.38 -10.62
CA GLN A 583 15.92 23.33 -11.30
C GLN A 583 16.41 21.89 -11.54
N TYR A 584 15.91 20.92 -10.77
CA TYR A 584 16.27 19.52 -10.98
C TYR A 584 15.87 19.05 -12.39
N PRO A 585 16.75 18.36 -13.13
CA PRO A 585 16.52 17.97 -14.52
C PRO A 585 15.58 16.76 -14.61
N PHE A 586 14.29 16.98 -14.40
CA PHE A 586 13.29 15.95 -14.60
C PHE A 586 13.20 15.53 -16.07
N ALA A 587 13.01 14.23 -16.32
CA ALA A 587 12.84 13.67 -17.66
C ALA A 587 11.41 13.88 -18.20
N ALA A 588 10.42 13.97 -17.32
CA ALA A 588 9.05 14.23 -17.72
C ALA A 588 8.26 15.02 -16.66
N ARG A 589 7.26 15.76 -17.13
CA ARG A 589 6.24 16.42 -16.30
C ARG A 589 4.88 15.75 -16.53
N VAL A 590 4.19 15.43 -15.45
CA VAL A 590 2.83 14.88 -15.47
C VAL A 590 1.85 15.92 -14.92
N ASP A 591 0.80 16.18 -15.66
CA ASP A 591 -0.37 16.93 -15.18
C ASP A 591 -1.40 15.91 -14.70
N ALA A 592 -1.56 15.75 -13.39
CA ALA A 592 -2.43 14.75 -12.78
C ALA A 592 -3.92 15.02 -13.09
N ASP A 593 -4.33 16.29 -13.24
CA ASP A 593 -5.73 16.63 -13.54
C ASP A 593 -6.17 16.13 -14.92
N THR A 594 -5.23 16.03 -15.87
CA THR A 594 -5.51 15.65 -17.26
C THR A 594 -4.90 14.31 -17.66
N GLY A 595 -4.00 13.78 -16.83
CA GLY A 595 -3.17 12.61 -17.17
C GLY A 595 -2.14 12.89 -18.26
N LYS A 596 -1.91 14.17 -18.64
CA LYS A 596 -0.98 14.54 -19.71
C LYS A 596 0.46 14.39 -19.21
N VAL A 597 1.24 13.61 -19.95
CA VAL A 597 2.68 13.49 -19.75
C VAL A 597 3.39 14.34 -20.81
N THR A 598 4.30 15.19 -20.36
CA THR A 598 5.13 16.04 -21.23
C THR A 598 6.58 15.64 -21.03
N PRO A 599 7.25 15.06 -22.05
CA PRO A 599 8.69 14.81 -22.01
C PRO A 599 9.45 16.13 -21.87
N LEU A 600 10.57 16.10 -21.15
CA LEU A 600 11.45 17.24 -20.97
C LEU A 600 12.84 16.90 -21.52
N LEU A 601 13.51 17.90 -22.10
CA LEU A 601 14.94 17.82 -22.38
C LEU A 601 15.75 17.83 -21.08
N LYS A 602 17.03 17.53 -21.17
CA LYS A 602 17.97 17.45 -20.04
C LYS A 602 17.90 18.64 -19.06
N ASP A 603 17.50 19.83 -19.57
CA ASP A 603 17.40 21.07 -18.77
C ASP A 603 15.94 21.39 -18.36
N GLY A 604 15.05 20.41 -18.33
CA GLY A 604 13.64 20.60 -17.97
C GLY A 604 12.80 21.36 -19.01
N ILE A 605 13.35 21.61 -20.21
CA ILE A 605 12.67 22.31 -21.30
C ILE A 605 11.75 21.31 -22.01
N PRO A 606 10.50 21.67 -22.38
CA PRO A 606 9.64 20.80 -23.17
C PRO A 606 10.33 20.40 -24.49
N ALA A 607 10.35 19.12 -24.80
CA ALA A 607 10.99 18.58 -26.01
C ALA A 607 10.29 19.04 -27.32
N SER A 608 9.03 19.48 -27.22
CA SER A 608 8.22 19.96 -28.35
C SER A 608 7.16 20.96 -27.84
N SER A 609 6.85 21.95 -28.69
CA SER A 609 5.70 22.84 -28.49
C SER A 609 4.37 22.19 -28.91
N ASP A 610 4.40 20.99 -29.46
CA ASP A 610 3.19 20.26 -29.81
C ASP A 610 2.48 19.78 -28.56
N THR A 611 1.25 20.26 -28.38
CA THR A 611 0.42 20.00 -27.22
C THR A 611 -0.45 18.75 -27.37
N THR A 612 -0.20 17.91 -28.36
CA THR A 612 -0.93 16.66 -28.56
C THR A 612 -0.72 15.76 -27.34
N PRO A 613 -1.77 15.24 -26.69
CA PRO A 613 -1.62 14.33 -25.56
C PRO A 613 -0.83 13.10 -26.01
N ILE A 614 0.35 12.92 -25.43
CA ILE A 614 1.17 11.73 -25.69
C ILE A 614 0.77 10.68 -24.65
N THR A 615 0.51 9.46 -25.09
CA THR A 615 0.28 8.34 -24.18
C THR A 615 1.58 7.99 -23.43
N ARG A 616 1.43 7.34 -22.28
CA ARG A 616 2.59 6.90 -21.48
C ARG A 616 3.52 5.98 -22.26
N GLY A 617 2.97 5.12 -23.14
CA GLY A 617 3.75 4.27 -24.03
C GLY A 617 4.56 5.06 -25.07
N GLU A 618 4.02 6.15 -25.58
CA GLU A 618 4.74 7.05 -26.50
C GLU A 618 5.85 7.83 -25.79
N VAL A 619 5.67 8.19 -24.52
CA VAL A 619 6.75 8.81 -23.72
C VAL A 619 7.90 7.83 -23.51
N ALA A 620 7.61 6.58 -23.17
CA ALA A 620 8.62 5.55 -23.01
C ALA A 620 9.35 5.26 -24.33
N ALA A 621 8.62 5.21 -25.46
CA ALA A 621 9.21 5.06 -26.78
C ALA A 621 10.09 6.25 -27.18
N LEU A 622 9.61 7.49 -26.98
CA LEU A 622 10.39 8.70 -27.28
C LEU A 622 11.65 8.82 -26.42
N LEU A 623 11.57 8.42 -25.16
CA LEU A 623 12.72 8.39 -24.27
C LEU A 623 13.71 7.29 -24.68
N SER A 624 13.24 6.10 -25.08
CA SER A 624 14.11 5.04 -25.59
C SER A 624 14.82 5.43 -26.89
N ASP A 625 14.12 6.12 -27.79
CA ASP A 625 14.70 6.58 -29.05
C ASP A 625 15.71 7.73 -28.86
N SER A 626 15.42 8.68 -27.94
CA SER A 626 16.38 9.75 -27.61
C SER A 626 17.62 9.23 -26.86
N LEU A 627 17.51 8.09 -26.21
CA LEU A 627 18.59 7.43 -25.47
C LEU A 627 19.45 6.53 -26.37
N ALA A 628 18.91 6.04 -27.48
CA ALA A 628 19.68 5.29 -28.48
C ALA A 628 20.75 6.15 -29.19
N ASP A 629 20.58 7.48 -29.19
CA ASP A 629 21.52 8.44 -29.74
C ASP A 629 22.61 8.91 -28.75
N GLN A 630 22.57 8.48 -27.48
CA GLN A 630 23.59 8.85 -26.49
C GLN A 630 24.83 7.96 -26.61
N SER A 631 26.01 8.52 -26.22
CA SER A 631 27.28 7.81 -26.30
C SER A 631 27.29 6.54 -25.46
N ALA A 632 28.02 5.52 -25.92
CA ALA A 632 28.12 4.21 -25.28
C ALA A 632 28.58 4.22 -23.79
N ALA A 633 29.11 5.35 -23.29
CA ALA A 633 29.49 5.53 -21.91
C ALA A 633 28.31 5.84 -20.97
N GLU A 634 27.18 6.33 -21.50
CA GLU A 634 25.97 6.65 -20.74
C GLU A 634 24.91 5.53 -20.79
N GLN A 635 25.06 4.58 -21.72
CA GLN A 635 24.13 3.47 -21.92
C GLN A 635 23.99 2.50 -20.72
N PRO A 636 25.02 2.20 -19.90
CA PRO A 636 24.85 1.27 -18.78
C PRO A 636 23.90 1.75 -17.68
N ALA A 637 23.81 3.08 -17.50
CA ALA A 637 22.87 3.65 -16.52
C ALA A 637 21.41 3.57 -17.00
N LEU A 638 21.22 3.54 -18.31
CA LEU A 638 19.93 3.59 -18.99
C LEU A 638 19.40 2.21 -19.38
N ALA A 639 20.28 1.27 -19.70
CA ALA A 639 19.92 -0.13 -19.98
C ALA A 639 19.35 -0.87 -18.75
N ARG A 640 19.44 -0.27 -17.56
CA ARG A 640 18.81 -0.79 -16.34
C ARG A 640 17.35 -0.34 -16.19
N PHE A 641 16.86 0.54 -17.05
CA PHE A 641 15.50 1.08 -17.02
C PHE A 641 14.68 0.78 -18.29
N THR A 642 15.25 0.09 -19.25
CA THR A 642 14.57 -0.53 -20.37
C THR A 642 14.43 -2.03 -20.11
#